data_7b5b9d889f95ddaa560beeb3b1994279
#
_entry.id   7b5b9d889f95ddaa560beeb3b1994279
#
_cell.length_a   1.000
_cell.length_b   1.000
_cell.length_c   1.000
_cell.angle_alpha   90.00
_cell.angle_beta   90.00
_cell.angle_gamma   90.00
#
_symmetry.space_group_name_H-M   'P 1'
#
loop_
_entity.id
_entity.type
_entity.pdbx_description
1 polymer ?
#
loop_
_entity_poly.entity_id
_entity_poly.type
_entity_poly.pdbx_seq_one_letter_code
_entity_poly.pdbx_strand_id
1 'polypeptide(L)'
;MTIVRASMARALIAAHMLPATDSSSELGTVRLHAHQQSAVDRLRELLREHRGAMLADEAGLGKTYVAAALMRGAERPLLVMPASLRVMWRDALRAAGANAECVSYSALSRGNVPAGDFDLLVLDEAHHARTASTLRYSALASLAARSRVLLLTATPIHNRRTELASLFALFLGARAYAMNDADFSALIVRRERRDVASAVSIPDAPAPEWLRVRDDAPLLRELLALPPPLPPSDGGAGGVLLTWSLLRQWASSRAALAGALRRRIARGIALEAALEAGRYPDRRELRAWSVADDAIQLAFPQLVAGPVEEASALLTRVREHLSAVRALLGRVRSDSSVDESRAQAIRDVRARHPGEKVLVFSQFTDTVLALFAELRGARGVAALTSRGARVASGSLSRHETFQRFAPRATGAVTPAPMSAIDVLITTDLASEGLNLHDASVIVHVDLPWTPARLEQRVARSRRLGALHARTHSYALAPPADAEMVLSVERRLREKLRTMDEVIGSTGAVLPETFTAEQAAAREGESSTRLREQIHRAMREWREHECYGGAIDTRAPDDDSSQPSVACVAAPRAAVLALALCGARPVLAAALDHAELSEDSRVVLCTIELVAGCDAALDDGARFDAVARAERWLARRTGSRAAGALAWRGSSRRIALRRIAALSARAPHHKRALIAPLAMVARRVVTAPYALGAERVLDELANAPLPDEAWLRALASFGAMHGARENECEEARLVAVIIAG
;
A
#
# COMPACT_ATOMS: atom_id res chain seq x y z
N MET A 1 38.13 -22.86 5.58
CA MET A 1 37.92 -21.70 4.68
C MET A 1 38.68 -21.93 3.38
N THR A 2 38.05 -21.65 2.25
CA THR A 2 38.68 -21.77 0.92
C THR A 2 39.05 -20.36 0.44
N ILE A 3 40.33 -20.12 0.16
CA ILE A 3 40.77 -18.80 -0.36
C ILE A 3 40.43 -18.73 -1.84
N VAL A 4 39.67 -17.68 -2.26
CA VAL A 4 39.25 -17.44 -3.63
C VAL A 4 39.59 -16.02 -4.07
N ARG A 5 39.54 -15.75 -5.38
CA ARG A 5 39.66 -14.37 -5.89
C ARG A 5 38.43 -13.54 -5.54
N ALA A 6 38.60 -12.24 -5.38
CA ALA A 6 37.51 -11.33 -5.06
C ALA A 6 36.39 -11.37 -6.11
N SER A 7 36.72 -11.49 -7.39
CA SER A 7 35.76 -11.70 -8.48
C SER A 7 34.89 -12.93 -8.25
N MET A 8 35.48 -14.05 -7.86
CA MET A 8 34.74 -15.30 -7.59
C MET A 8 33.85 -15.18 -6.35
N ALA A 9 34.32 -14.53 -5.29
CA ALA A 9 33.51 -14.31 -4.08
C ALA A 9 32.31 -13.36 -4.38
N ARG A 10 32.51 -12.28 -5.16
CA ARG A 10 31.45 -11.38 -5.61
C ARG A 10 30.44 -12.11 -6.49
N ALA A 11 30.90 -12.92 -7.45
CA ALA A 11 30.03 -13.72 -8.31
C ALA A 11 29.19 -14.73 -7.49
N LEU A 12 29.80 -15.36 -6.49
CA LEU A 12 29.12 -16.29 -5.59
C LEU A 12 28.04 -15.57 -4.74
N ILE A 13 28.37 -14.41 -4.18
CA ILE A 13 27.40 -13.59 -3.45
C ILE A 13 26.26 -13.17 -4.38
N ALA A 14 26.56 -12.67 -5.58
CA ALA A 14 25.55 -12.26 -6.54
C ALA A 14 24.67 -13.42 -7.00
N ALA A 15 25.23 -14.62 -7.20
CA ALA A 15 24.47 -15.81 -7.59
C ALA A 15 23.45 -16.26 -6.52
N HIS A 16 23.80 -16.14 -5.25
CA HIS A 16 22.88 -16.48 -4.15
C HIS A 16 21.86 -15.38 -3.86
N MET A 17 22.27 -14.10 -4.03
CA MET A 17 21.41 -12.95 -3.75
C MET A 17 20.43 -12.60 -4.88
N LEU A 18 20.72 -13.03 -6.09
CA LEU A 18 19.87 -12.75 -7.26
C LEU A 18 19.27 -14.05 -7.81
N PRO A 19 17.97 -14.10 -8.07
CA PRO A 19 17.34 -15.25 -8.70
C PRO A 19 17.93 -15.52 -10.08
N ALA A 20 17.89 -16.78 -10.52
CA ALA A 20 18.22 -17.12 -11.89
C ALA A 20 17.33 -16.31 -12.85
N THR A 21 17.95 -15.63 -13.82
CA THR A 21 17.23 -14.83 -14.83
C THR A 21 16.61 -15.76 -15.86
N ASP A 22 15.41 -16.20 -15.59
CA ASP A 22 14.62 -17.07 -16.50
C ASP A 22 13.41 -16.33 -17.10
N SER A 23 13.27 -15.02 -16.84
CA SER A 23 12.13 -14.26 -17.32
C SER A 23 12.34 -13.72 -18.72
N SER A 24 11.61 -14.28 -19.68
CA SER A 24 11.42 -13.67 -21.00
C SER A 24 10.92 -12.22 -20.83
N SER A 25 11.54 -11.27 -21.57
CA SER A 25 11.04 -9.91 -21.67
C SER A 25 9.68 -9.83 -22.37
N GLU A 26 9.28 -10.88 -23.08
CA GLU A 26 8.04 -10.95 -23.86
C GLU A 26 6.90 -11.48 -23.01
N LEU A 27 5.86 -10.67 -22.86
CA LEU A 27 4.66 -10.99 -22.11
C LEU A 27 3.42 -10.83 -23.03
N GLY A 28 3.10 -11.87 -23.80
CA GLY A 28 2.07 -11.80 -24.83
C GLY A 28 2.42 -10.78 -25.92
N THR A 29 1.60 -9.74 -26.06
CA THR A 29 1.84 -8.62 -26.97
C THR A 29 2.61 -7.46 -26.33
N VAL A 30 2.97 -7.58 -25.05
CA VAL A 30 3.65 -6.55 -24.28
C VAL A 30 5.10 -6.96 -24.04
N ARG A 31 6.01 -6.00 -24.13
CA ARG A 31 7.41 -6.19 -23.73
C ARG A 31 7.65 -5.51 -22.38
N LEU A 32 8.13 -6.26 -21.41
CA LEU A 32 8.50 -5.76 -20.11
C LEU A 32 9.80 -4.93 -20.18
N HIS A 33 9.80 -3.77 -19.55
CA HIS A 33 11.02 -2.99 -19.34
C HIS A 33 11.96 -3.68 -18.35
N ALA A 34 13.26 -3.40 -18.40
CA ALA A 34 14.26 -4.01 -17.53
C ALA A 34 13.91 -3.90 -16.02
N HIS A 35 13.41 -2.73 -15.59
CA HIS A 35 12.96 -2.56 -14.21
C HIS A 35 11.76 -3.45 -13.84
N GLN A 36 10.85 -3.71 -14.78
CA GLN A 36 9.70 -4.59 -14.56
C GLN A 36 10.13 -6.06 -14.47
N GLN A 37 11.08 -6.49 -15.32
CA GLN A 37 11.66 -7.83 -15.25
C GLN A 37 12.33 -8.07 -13.91
N SER A 38 13.19 -7.15 -13.48
CA SER A 38 13.83 -7.20 -12.15
C SER A 38 12.81 -7.29 -11.00
N ALA A 39 11.64 -6.62 -11.12
CA ALA A 39 10.59 -6.77 -10.13
C ALA A 39 9.94 -8.15 -10.15
N VAL A 40 9.67 -8.69 -11.35
CA VAL A 40 9.07 -10.03 -11.49
C VAL A 40 9.97 -11.07 -10.83
N ASP A 41 11.28 -11.02 -11.08
CA ASP A 41 12.24 -11.97 -10.53
C ASP A 41 12.30 -11.88 -9.02
N ARG A 42 12.42 -10.67 -8.48
CA ARG A 42 12.45 -10.47 -7.03
C ARG A 42 11.15 -10.85 -6.33
N LEU A 43 10.00 -10.55 -6.94
CA LEU A 43 8.71 -10.93 -6.39
C LEU A 43 8.50 -12.44 -6.43
N ARG A 44 8.97 -13.16 -7.47
CA ARG A 44 8.96 -14.63 -7.51
C ARG A 44 9.70 -15.23 -6.32
N GLU A 45 10.89 -14.71 -6.03
CA GLU A 45 11.69 -15.14 -4.90
C GLU A 45 10.95 -14.91 -3.58
N LEU A 46 10.48 -13.68 -3.33
CA LEU A 46 9.73 -13.35 -2.12
C LEU A 46 8.45 -14.19 -1.95
N LEU A 47 7.72 -14.43 -3.04
CA LEU A 47 6.53 -15.29 -3.04
C LEU A 47 6.88 -16.74 -2.72
N ARG A 48 8.02 -17.23 -3.19
CA ARG A 48 8.52 -18.58 -2.88
C ARG A 48 8.94 -18.68 -1.42
N GLU A 49 9.73 -17.70 -0.93
CA GLU A 49 10.31 -17.72 0.42
C GLU A 49 9.31 -17.38 1.52
N HIS A 50 8.51 -16.35 1.31
CA HIS A 50 7.63 -15.77 2.34
C HIS A 50 6.15 -16.04 2.11
N ARG A 51 5.79 -16.71 1.02
CA ARG A 51 4.41 -16.89 0.55
C ARG A 51 3.68 -15.58 0.27
N GLY A 52 4.35 -14.45 0.33
CA GLY A 52 3.75 -13.16 0.05
C GLY A 52 4.78 -12.06 -0.10
N ALA A 53 4.40 -11.05 -0.87
CA ALA A 53 5.21 -9.85 -1.12
C ALA A 53 4.31 -8.66 -1.45
N MET A 54 4.88 -7.46 -1.37
CA MET A 54 4.20 -6.24 -1.79
C MET A 54 4.99 -5.56 -2.91
N LEU A 55 4.30 -5.24 -4.00
CA LEU A 55 4.80 -4.34 -5.04
C LEU A 55 4.25 -2.94 -4.79
N ALA A 56 5.13 -2.05 -4.34
CA ALA A 56 4.81 -0.69 -3.95
C ALA A 56 5.44 0.37 -4.87
N ASP A 57 5.71 0.00 -6.13
CA ASP A 57 6.26 0.91 -7.14
C ASP A 57 5.43 2.19 -7.24
N GLU A 58 6.10 3.28 -7.56
CA GLU A 58 5.43 4.55 -7.84
C GLU A 58 4.37 4.38 -8.94
N ALA A 59 3.30 5.14 -8.84
CA ALA A 59 2.22 5.04 -9.82
C ALA A 59 2.71 5.39 -11.23
N GLY A 60 2.32 4.61 -12.24
CA GLY A 60 2.75 4.78 -13.63
C GLY A 60 3.91 3.88 -14.08
N LEU A 61 4.59 3.17 -13.18
CA LEU A 61 5.70 2.25 -13.51
C LEU A 61 5.26 0.87 -14.03
N GLY A 62 3.95 0.64 -14.20
CA GLY A 62 3.42 -0.56 -14.83
C GLY A 62 3.27 -1.77 -13.92
N LYS A 63 2.92 -1.57 -12.63
CA LYS A 63 2.60 -2.63 -11.66
C LYS A 63 1.67 -3.71 -12.22
N THR A 64 0.71 -3.32 -13.03
CA THR A 64 -0.27 -4.20 -13.67
C THR A 64 0.40 -5.28 -14.52
N TYR A 65 1.40 -4.92 -15.33
CA TYR A 65 2.10 -5.89 -16.18
C TYR A 65 3.08 -6.77 -15.40
N VAL A 66 3.69 -6.25 -14.32
CA VAL A 66 4.48 -7.08 -13.39
C VAL A 66 3.60 -8.14 -12.74
N ALA A 67 2.42 -7.76 -12.26
CA ALA A 67 1.48 -8.72 -11.69
C ALA A 67 0.92 -9.71 -12.74
N ALA A 68 0.64 -9.26 -13.97
CA ALA A 68 0.20 -10.12 -15.05
C ALA A 68 1.27 -11.16 -15.42
N ALA A 69 2.55 -10.78 -15.39
CA ALA A 69 3.66 -11.74 -15.62
C ALA A 69 3.73 -12.82 -14.53
N LEU A 70 3.47 -12.47 -13.27
CA LEU A 70 3.40 -13.43 -12.18
C LEU A 70 2.16 -14.33 -12.27
N MET A 71 1.00 -13.77 -12.64
CA MET A 71 -0.24 -14.54 -12.85
C MET A 71 -0.13 -15.49 -14.04
N ARG A 72 0.58 -15.12 -15.11
CA ARG A 72 0.83 -16.03 -16.26
C ARG A 72 1.59 -17.29 -15.86
N GLY A 73 2.47 -17.19 -14.85
CA GLY A 73 3.24 -18.31 -14.31
C GLY A 73 2.54 -19.07 -13.17
N ALA A 74 1.31 -18.71 -12.82
CA ALA A 74 0.50 -19.37 -11.80
C ALA A 74 -0.51 -20.33 -12.45
N GLU A 75 -0.86 -21.41 -11.75
CA GLU A 75 -1.82 -22.40 -12.26
C GLU A 75 -3.25 -21.90 -12.19
N ARG A 76 -3.62 -21.32 -11.06
CA ARG A 76 -4.97 -20.80 -10.80
C ARG A 76 -4.91 -19.48 -10.00
N PRO A 77 -4.57 -18.38 -10.66
CA PRO A 77 -4.50 -17.07 -10.00
C PRO A 77 -5.89 -16.45 -9.77
N LEU A 78 -6.08 -15.82 -8.61
CA LEU A 78 -7.24 -15.02 -8.28
C LEU A 78 -6.82 -13.54 -8.15
N LEU A 79 -7.47 -12.67 -8.91
CA LEU A 79 -7.28 -11.22 -8.85
C LEU A 79 -8.44 -10.55 -8.13
N VAL A 80 -8.14 -9.87 -7.02
CA VAL A 80 -9.07 -9.03 -6.26
C VAL A 80 -8.77 -7.57 -6.52
N MET A 81 -9.78 -6.79 -6.94
CA MET A 81 -9.59 -5.42 -7.39
C MET A 81 -10.81 -4.54 -7.10
N PRO A 82 -10.69 -3.21 -7.13
CA PRO A 82 -11.84 -2.30 -7.24
C PRO A 82 -12.67 -2.60 -8.51
N ALA A 83 -13.98 -2.53 -8.39
CA ALA A 83 -14.88 -2.85 -9.52
C ALA A 83 -14.65 -1.92 -10.74
N SER A 84 -14.20 -0.69 -10.51
CA SER A 84 -13.85 0.30 -11.54
C SER A 84 -12.67 -0.14 -12.43
N LEU A 85 -11.78 -1.03 -11.94
CA LEU A 85 -10.59 -1.50 -12.65
C LEU A 85 -10.83 -2.74 -13.51
N ARG A 86 -12.01 -3.33 -13.47
CA ARG A 86 -12.30 -4.62 -14.15
C ARG A 86 -12.01 -4.59 -15.66
N VAL A 87 -12.35 -3.51 -16.34
CA VAL A 87 -12.12 -3.39 -17.80
C VAL A 87 -10.62 -3.29 -18.07
N MET A 88 -9.92 -2.43 -17.35
CA MET A 88 -8.46 -2.25 -17.46
C MET A 88 -7.72 -3.58 -17.24
N TRP A 89 -8.06 -4.32 -16.20
CA TRP A 89 -7.42 -5.59 -15.89
C TRP A 89 -7.71 -6.66 -16.95
N ARG A 90 -8.95 -6.76 -17.43
CA ARG A 90 -9.30 -7.67 -18.52
C ARG A 90 -8.45 -7.41 -19.77
N ASP A 91 -8.27 -6.15 -20.13
CA ASP A 91 -7.50 -5.77 -21.31
C ASP A 91 -5.99 -6.00 -21.09
N ALA A 92 -5.47 -5.71 -19.89
CA ALA A 92 -4.09 -5.98 -19.52
C ALA A 92 -3.77 -7.48 -19.48
N LEU A 93 -4.64 -8.31 -18.90
CA LEU A 93 -4.47 -9.76 -18.88
C LEU A 93 -4.48 -10.35 -20.29
N ARG A 94 -5.39 -9.89 -21.16
CA ARG A 94 -5.44 -10.30 -22.57
C ARG A 94 -4.14 -9.93 -23.29
N ALA A 95 -3.65 -8.70 -23.14
CA ALA A 95 -2.40 -8.24 -23.75
C ALA A 95 -1.19 -9.04 -23.25
N ALA A 96 -1.19 -9.42 -21.98
CA ALA A 96 -0.15 -10.22 -21.34
C ALA A 96 -0.22 -11.73 -21.66
N GLY A 97 -1.29 -12.20 -22.30
CA GLY A 97 -1.54 -13.63 -22.49
C GLY A 97 -1.68 -14.39 -21.16
N ALA A 98 -2.25 -13.74 -20.14
CA ALA A 98 -2.46 -14.28 -18.81
C ALA A 98 -3.96 -14.47 -18.53
N ASN A 99 -4.29 -15.46 -17.71
CA ASN A 99 -5.64 -15.72 -17.25
C ASN A 99 -5.69 -15.59 -15.73
N ALA A 100 -6.77 -15.02 -15.20
CA ALA A 100 -7.04 -14.97 -13.76
C ALA A 100 -8.55 -14.92 -13.51
N GLU A 101 -9.00 -15.59 -12.46
CA GLU A 101 -10.33 -15.35 -11.93
C GLU A 101 -10.39 -13.97 -11.28
N CYS A 102 -11.46 -13.19 -11.52
CA CYS A 102 -11.52 -11.79 -11.12
C CYS A 102 -12.72 -11.53 -10.19
N VAL A 103 -12.47 -11.02 -8.99
CA VAL A 103 -13.50 -10.63 -8.03
C VAL A 103 -13.27 -9.20 -7.53
N SER A 104 -14.35 -8.48 -7.22
CA SER A 104 -14.20 -7.13 -6.65
C SER A 104 -14.29 -7.15 -5.13
N TYR A 105 -13.61 -6.17 -4.47
CA TYR A 105 -13.73 -5.99 -3.02
C TYR A 105 -15.17 -5.81 -2.55
N SER A 106 -16.01 -5.17 -3.36
CA SER A 106 -17.44 -5.00 -3.06
C SER A 106 -18.21 -6.32 -3.13
N ALA A 107 -17.83 -7.26 -3.99
CA ALA A 107 -18.41 -8.60 -4.03
C ALA A 107 -18.06 -9.39 -2.75
N LEU A 108 -16.78 -9.37 -2.34
CA LEU A 108 -16.33 -9.99 -1.09
C LEU A 108 -17.05 -9.41 0.15
N SER A 109 -17.28 -8.09 0.16
CA SER A 109 -18.04 -7.43 1.25
C SER A 109 -19.50 -7.87 1.33
N ARG A 110 -20.07 -8.40 0.24
CA ARG A 110 -21.43 -8.99 0.19
C ARG A 110 -21.47 -10.50 0.42
N GLY A 111 -20.31 -11.11 0.71
CA GLY A 111 -20.21 -12.56 0.94
C GLY A 111 -19.99 -13.40 -0.32
N ASN A 112 -19.86 -12.78 -1.50
CA ASN A 112 -19.58 -13.50 -2.75
C ASN A 112 -18.09 -13.86 -2.80
N VAL A 113 -17.71 -14.97 -2.18
CA VAL A 113 -16.34 -15.48 -2.14
C VAL A 113 -16.18 -16.54 -3.23
N PRO A 114 -15.18 -16.44 -4.13
CA PRO A 114 -14.91 -17.47 -5.12
C PRO A 114 -14.61 -18.82 -4.48
N ALA A 115 -15.11 -19.89 -5.08
CA ALA A 115 -14.91 -21.25 -4.59
C ALA A 115 -13.67 -21.90 -5.22
N GLY A 116 -12.97 -22.70 -4.44
CA GLY A 116 -11.82 -23.50 -4.86
C GLY A 116 -10.48 -23.00 -4.33
N ASP A 117 -9.44 -23.76 -4.62
CA ASP A 117 -8.08 -23.46 -4.20
C ASP A 117 -7.37 -22.63 -5.28
N PHE A 118 -6.74 -21.54 -4.87
CA PHE A 118 -5.95 -20.67 -5.72
C PHE A 118 -4.48 -20.74 -5.29
N ASP A 119 -3.56 -20.81 -6.24
CA ASP A 119 -2.13 -20.87 -5.96
C ASP A 119 -1.51 -19.48 -5.78
N LEU A 120 -2.13 -18.43 -6.39
CA LEU A 120 -1.71 -17.04 -6.29
C LEU A 120 -2.93 -16.12 -6.09
N LEU A 121 -2.93 -15.36 -5.01
CA LEU A 121 -3.90 -14.31 -4.70
C LEU A 121 -3.26 -12.95 -4.94
N VAL A 122 -3.74 -12.21 -5.93
CA VAL A 122 -3.28 -10.84 -6.23
C VAL A 122 -4.31 -9.84 -5.74
N LEU A 123 -3.89 -8.91 -4.88
CA LEU A 123 -4.74 -7.84 -4.35
C LEU A 123 -4.32 -6.50 -4.95
N ASP A 124 -5.06 -6.00 -5.94
CA ASP A 124 -4.82 -4.67 -6.49
C ASP A 124 -5.44 -3.59 -5.62
N GLU A 125 -4.75 -2.46 -5.47
CA GLU A 125 -5.08 -1.42 -4.50
C GLU A 125 -5.29 -2.01 -3.09
N ALA A 126 -4.29 -2.79 -2.63
CA ALA A 126 -4.35 -3.60 -1.42
C ALA A 126 -4.79 -2.83 -0.16
N HIS A 127 -4.66 -1.50 -0.16
CA HIS A 127 -5.15 -0.64 0.91
C HIS A 127 -6.66 -0.79 1.19
N HIS A 128 -7.45 -1.33 0.25
CA HIS A 128 -8.86 -1.69 0.48
C HIS A 128 -9.03 -2.86 1.46
N ALA A 129 -7.99 -3.64 1.72
CA ALA A 129 -7.98 -4.80 2.62
C ALA A 129 -7.34 -4.52 4.00
N ARG A 130 -7.04 -3.27 4.36
CA ARG A 130 -6.29 -2.92 5.57
C ARG A 130 -7.01 -3.12 6.90
N THR A 131 -8.35 -3.18 6.90
CA THR A 131 -9.16 -3.22 8.11
C THR A 131 -9.54 -4.64 8.48
N ALA A 132 -8.88 -5.19 9.49
CA ALA A 132 -9.00 -6.60 9.90
C ALA A 132 -10.40 -7.03 10.40
N SER A 133 -11.24 -6.08 10.83
CA SER A 133 -12.60 -6.34 11.35
C SER A 133 -13.70 -6.42 10.29
N THR A 134 -13.35 -6.34 8.99
CA THR A 134 -14.34 -6.34 7.90
C THR A 134 -14.60 -7.76 7.36
N LEU A 135 -15.83 -8.01 6.88
CA LEU A 135 -16.19 -9.26 6.21
C LEU A 135 -15.27 -9.57 5.02
N ARG A 136 -14.92 -8.55 4.22
CA ARG A 136 -13.99 -8.72 3.09
C ARG A 136 -12.61 -9.17 3.54
N TYR A 137 -12.09 -8.65 4.66
CA TYR A 137 -10.80 -9.08 5.19
C TYR A 137 -10.85 -10.53 5.66
N SER A 138 -11.93 -10.95 6.29
CA SER A 138 -12.14 -12.33 6.70
C SER A 138 -12.17 -13.28 5.50
N ALA A 139 -12.87 -12.90 4.42
CA ALA A 139 -12.86 -13.65 3.16
C ALA A 139 -11.46 -13.73 2.54
N LEU A 140 -10.73 -12.62 2.51
CA LEU A 140 -9.35 -12.58 2.01
C LEU A 140 -8.41 -13.45 2.86
N ALA A 141 -8.54 -13.45 4.18
CA ALA A 141 -7.75 -14.30 5.06
C ALA A 141 -8.00 -15.81 4.78
N SER A 142 -9.25 -16.20 4.52
CA SER A 142 -9.58 -17.58 4.13
C SER A 142 -8.98 -17.96 2.78
N LEU A 143 -9.05 -17.10 1.77
CA LEU A 143 -8.43 -17.31 0.46
C LEU A 143 -6.90 -17.38 0.55
N ALA A 144 -6.28 -16.51 1.36
CA ALA A 144 -4.84 -16.45 1.56
C ALA A 144 -4.27 -17.65 2.34
N ALA A 145 -5.10 -18.43 3.04
CA ALA A 145 -4.65 -19.53 3.87
C ALA A 145 -3.80 -20.56 3.11
N ARG A 146 -4.12 -20.79 1.84
CA ARG A 146 -3.42 -21.75 0.95
C ARG A 146 -2.68 -21.10 -0.21
N SER A 147 -2.99 -19.84 -0.53
CA SER A 147 -2.42 -19.10 -1.66
C SER A 147 -1.10 -18.41 -1.29
N ARG A 148 -0.25 -18.17 -2.28
CA ARG A 148 0.75 -17.10 -2.21
C ARG A 148 0.04 -15.76 -2.42
N VAL A 149 0.49 -14.69 -1.76
CA VAL A 149 -0.20 -13.41 -1.76
C VAL A 149 0.67 -12.31 -2.35
N LEU A 150 0.23 -11.68 -3.43
CA LEU A 150 0.85 -10.50 -4.01
C LEU A 150 -0.02 -9.27 -3.72
N LEU A 151 0.53 -8.32 -2.98
CA LEU A 151 -0.10 -7.05 -2.68
C LEU A 151 0.39 -5.98 -3.65
N LEU A 152 -0.52 -5.31 -4.35
CA LEU A 152 -0.21 -4.19 -5.24
C LEU A 152 -0.75 -2.90 -4.63
N THR A 153 0.09 -1.90 -4.47
CA THR A 153 -0.34 -0.57 -4.04
C THR A 153 0.70 0.47 -4.46
N ALA A 154 0.27 1.68 -4.74
CA ALA A 154 1.20 2.81 -4.88
C ALA A 154 1.55 3.41 -3.50
N THR A 155 0.71 3.15 -2.49
CA THR A 155 0.76 3.80 -1.18
C THR A 155 0.52 2.76 -0.08
N PRO A 156 1.57 2.08 0.37
CA PRO A 156 1.46 0.96 1.31
C PRO A 156 1.03 1.36 2.73
N ILE A 157 1.27 2.61 3.14
CA ILE A 157 0.83 3.14 4.44
C ILE A 157 -0.15 4.29 4.22
N HIS A 158 -1.36 4.14 4.77
CA HIS A 158 -2.39 5.18 4.71
C HIS A 158 -2.43 6.04 5.97
N ASN A 159 -2.50 5.43 7.15
CA ASN A 159 -2.67 6.16 8.41
C ASN A 159 -1.80 5.63 9.55
N ARG A 160 -1.58 4.32 9.63
CA ARG A 160 -0.89 3.67 10.77
C ARG A 160 -0.08 2.46 10.32
N ARG A 161 1.03 2.21 11.00
CA ARG A 161 1.85 0.99 10.84
C ARG A 161 1.06 -0.31 11.00
N THR A 162 0.05 -0.30 11.88
CA THR A 162 -0.86 -1.44 12.08
C THR A 162 -1.65 -1.81 10.84
N GLU A 163 -1.91 -0.87 9.92
CA GLU A 163 -2.59 -1.15 8.64
C GLU A 163 -1.68 -1.99 7.72
N LEU A 164 -0.39 -1.67 7.69
CA LEU A 164 0.61 -2.45 6.95
C LEU A 164 0.76 -3.86 7.56
N ALA A 165 0.86 -3.95 8.88
CA ALA A 165 0.90 -5.22 9.58
C ALA A 165 -0.34 -6.08 9.27
N SER A 166 -1.54 -5.49 9.21
CA SER A 166 -2.76 -6.20 8.83
C SER A 166 -2.70 -6.77 7.41
N LEU A 167 -2.15 -6.03 6.45
CA LEU A 167 -1.97 -6.53 5.08
C LEU A 167 -1.00 -7.71 5.04
N PHE A 168 0.12 -7.62 5.72
CA PHE A 168 1.10 -8.70 5.77
C PHE A 168 0.62 -9.90 6.60
N ALA A 169 -0.27 -9.70 7.57
CA ALA A 169 -0.86 -10.79 8.33
C ALA A 169 -1.64 -11.78 7.44
N LEU A 170 -2.13 -11.36 6.27
CA LEU A 170 -2.79 -12.25 5.32
C LEU A 170 -1.92 -13.46 4.97
N PHE A 171 -0.59 -13.29 4.86
CA PHE A 171 0.33 -14.38 4.52
C PHE A 171 1.37 -14.71 5.61
N LEU A 172 1.60 -13.81 6.56
CA LEU A 172 2.54 -14.03 7.67
C LEU A 172 1.86 -14.43 8.99
N GLY A 173 0.52 -14.28 9.07
CA GLY A 173 -0.21 -14.50 10.30
C GLY A 173 0.10 -13.47 11.39
N ALA A 174 -0.07 -13.86 12.63
CA ALA A 174 0.11 -12.98 13.79
C ALA A 174 1.54 -12.40 13.92
N ARG A 175 2.55 -13.05 13.35
CA ARG A 175 3.95 -12.58 13.40
C ARG A 175 4.14 -11.21 12.71
N ALA A 176 3.26 -10.85 11.76
CA ALA A 176 3.32 -9.54 11.09
C ALA A 176 3.22 -8.36 12.08
N TYR A 177 2.51 -8.54 13.18
CA TYR A 177 2.35 -7.48 14.19
C TYR A 177 3.58 -7.29 15.09
N ALA A 178 4.50 -8.26 15.09
CA ALA A 178 5.77 -8.19 15.83
C ALA A 178 6.96 -7.72 14.97
N MET A 179 6.76 -7.52 13.67
CA MET A 179 7.81 -7.10 12.74
C MET A 179 8.22 -5.64 12.97
N ASN A 180 9.48 -5.33 12.73
CA ASN A 180 9.99 -3.96 12.68
C ASN A 180 9.97 -3.40 11.24
N ASP A 181 10.39 -2.16 11.03
CA ASP A 181 10.32 -1.50 9.72
C ASP A 181 11.33 -2.10 8.71
N ALA A 182 12.46 -2.59 9.19
CA ALA A 182 13.45 -3.30 8.36
C ALA A 182 12.89 -4.63 7.85
N ASP A 183 12.14 -5.36 8.70
CA ASP A 183 11.47 -6.59 8.30
C ASP A 183 10.40 -6.34 7.23
N PHE A 184 9.58 -5.29 7.39
CA PHE A 184 8.59 -4.91 6.38
C PHE A 184 9.26 -4.53 5.06
N SER A 185 10.32 -3.72 5.12
CA SER A 185 11.01 -3.28 3.90
C SER A 185 11.65 -4.44 3.12
N ALA A 186 11.97 -5.55 3.78
CA ALA A 186 12.47 -6.75 3.12
C ALA A 186 11.44 -7.43 2.20
N LEU A 187 10.15 -7.27 2.50
CA LEU A 187 9.02 -7.87 1.76
C LEU A 187 8.38 -6.91 0.75
N ILE A 188 8.92 -5.70 0.64
CA ILE A 188 8.41 -4.67 -0.26
C ILE A 188 9.39 -4.48 -1.40
N VAL A 189 8.91 -4.58 -2.63
CA VAL A 189 9.59 -4.14 -3.84
C VAL A 189 9.05 -2.77 -4.20
N ARG A 190 9.91 -1.75 -4.19
CA ARG A 190 9.54 -0.38 -4.52
C ARG A 190 10.63 0.27 -5.35
N ARG A 191 10.20 0.89 -6.44
CA ARG A 191 11.05 1.72 -7.29
C ARG A 191 10.36 3.05 -7.51
N GLU A 192 11.18 4.06 -7.62
CA GLU A 192 10.78 5.42 -7.92
C GLU A 192 11.11 5.73 -9.39
N ARG A 193 10.45 6.75 -9.94
CA ARG A 193 10.69 7.17 -11.33
C ARG A 193 12.13 7.55 -11.60
N ARG A 194 12.79 8.19 -10.62
CA ARG A 194 14.22 8.56 -10.73
C ARG A 194 15.13 7.34 -10.91
N ASP A 195 14.73 6.17 -10.40
CA ASP A 195 15.51 4.93 -10.52
C ASP A 195 15.42 4.33 -11.92
N VAL A 196 14.44 4.75 -12.72
CA VAL A 196 14.15 4.25 -14.07
C VAL A 196 14.22 5.34 -15.16
N ALA A 197 14.50 6.59 -14.79
CA ALA A 197 14.47 7.75 -15.68
C ALA A 197 15.44 7.64 -16.87
N SER A 198 16.55 6.90 -16.73
CA SER A 198 17.48 6.65 -17.83
C SER A 198 16.93 5.69 -18.89
N ALA A 199 15.98 4.87 -18.56
CA ALA A 199 15.42 3.83 -19.44
C ALA A 199 14.04 4.19 -20.02
N VAL A 200 13.33 5.18 -19.43
CA VAL A 200 11.94 5.46 -19.77
C VAL A 200 11.62 6.95 -19.61
N SER A 201 11.03 7.57 -20.64
CA SER A 201 10.55 8.95 -20.57
C SER A 201 9.22 9.02 -19.82
N ILE A 202 9.23 9.63 -18.63
CA ILE A 202 8.05 9.96 -17.83
C ILE A 202 8.07 11.46 -17.57
N PRO A 203 6.93 12.19 -17.69
CA PRO A 203 6.88 13.63 -17.46
C PRO A 203 7.43 14.01 -16.08
N ASP A 204 8.24 15.05 -16.03
CA ASP A 204 8.63 15.69 -14.79
C ASP A 204 7.41 16.36 -14.14
N ALA A 205 7.38 16.43 -12.81
CA ALA A 205 6.35 17.19 -12.09
C ALA A 205 7.01 18.00 -10.99
N PRO A 206 7.14 19.31 -11.21
CA PRO A 206 7.56 20.22 -10.16
C PRO A 206 6.56 20.21 -8.99
N ALA A 207 6.98 20.72 -7.85
CA ALA A 207 6.11 20.89 -6.70
C ALA A 207 4.83 21.65 -7.11
N PRO A 208 3.64 21.26 -6.59
CA PRO A 208 2.41 21.98 -6.88
C PRO A 208 2.49 23.46 -6.46
N GLU A 209 1.84 24.33 -7.23
CA GLU A 209 1.73 25.75 -6.92
C GLU A 209 0.43 26.03 -6.14
N TRP A 210 0.51 26.82 -5.05
CA TRP A 210 -0.66 27.29 -4.34
C TRP A 210 -1.35 28.43 -5.09
N LEU A 211 -2.66 28.25 -5.35
CA LEU A 211 -3.54 29.30 -5.84
C LEU A 211 -4.39 29.86 -4.68
N ARG A 212 -4.23 31.13 -4.39
CA ARG A 212 -5.06 31.81 -3.40
C ARG A 212 -6.38 32.18 -4.04
N VAL A 213 -7.48 31.86 -3.34
CA VAL A 213 -8.83 32.25 -3.69
C VAL A 213 -9.39 33.16 -2.61
N ARG A 214 -10.50 33.86 -2.90
CA ARG A 214 -11.15 34.73 -1.92
C ARG A 214 -11.52 33.94 -0.67
N ASP A 215 -11.17 34.48 0.47
CA ASP A 215 -11.45 33.88 1.78
C ASP A 215 -12.88 34.18 2.25
N ASP A 216 -13.42 33.29 3.08
CA ASP A 216 -14.79 33.29 3.57
C ASP A 216 -14.85 33.08 5.11
N ALA A 217 -14.01 33.83 5.82
CA ALA A 217 -13.78 33.73 7.26
C ALA A 217 -15.02 33.75 8.17
N PRO A 218 -16.10 34.50 7.87
CA PRO A 218 -17.25 34.60 8.78
C PRO A 218 -17.96 33.30 9.09
N LEU A 219 -17.91 32.29 8.17
CA LEU A 219 -18.66 31.04 8.32
C LEU A 219 -18.10 30.09 9.38
N LEU A 220 -16.81 30.21 9.76
CA LEU A 220 -16.21 29.32 10.75
C LEU A 220 -16.93 29.37 12.09
N ARG A 221 -17.18 30.56 12.62
CA ARG A 221 -17.86 30.73 13.91
C ARG A 221 -19.24 30.14 13.94
N GLU A 222 -19.97 30.24 12.83
CA GLU A 222 -21.33 29.73 12.70
C GLU A 222 -21.34 28.20 12.58
N LEU A 223 -20.38 27.61 11.87
CA LEU A 223 -20.21 26.16 11.78
C LEU A 223 -19.85 25.56 13.13
N LEU A 224 -19.00 26.22 13.91
CA LEU A 224 -18.61 25.79 15.25
C LEU A 224 -19.73 25.96 16.27
N ALA A 225 -20.62 26.94 16.07
CA ALA A 225 -21.76 27.23 16.95
C ALA A 225 -23.00 26.38 16.69
N LEU A 226 -22.98 25.49 15.67
CA LEU A 226 -24.11 24.60 15.38
C LEU A 226 -24.43 23.69 16.55
N PRO A 227 -25.68 23.65 17.06
CA PRO A 227 -26.08 22.73 18.11
C PRO A 227 -25.80 21.28 17.69
N PRO A 228 -25.34 20.40 18.59
CA PRO A 228 -25.18 18.99 18.26
C PRO A 228 -26.53 18.36 17.86
N PRO A 229 -26.53 17.46 16.87
CA PRO A 229 -27.77 16.87 16.37
C PRO A 229 -28.41 15.85 17.32
N LEU A 230 -27.62 15.33 18.24
CA LEU A 230 -28.01 14.35 19.26
C LEU A 230 -27.35 14.72 20.59
N PRO A 231 -27.94 14.33 21.72
CA PRO A 231 -27.30 14.52 23.01
C PRO A 231 -25.98 13.78 23.08
N PRO A 232 -24.95 14.34 23.68
CA PRO A 232 -23.66 13.70 23.81
C PRO A 232 -23.74 12.61 24.89
N SER A 233 -24.01 11.38 24.49
CA SER A 233 -23.81 10.21 25.36
C SER A 233 -22.32 9.82 25.48
N ASP A 234 -21.45 10.41 24.64
CA ASP A 234 -20.05 10.07 24.43
C ASP A 234 -19.10 11.28 24.55
N GLY A 235 -19.51 12.33 25.26
CA GLY A 235 -18.73 13.58 25.39
C GLY A 235 -18.74 14.45 24.15
N GLY A 236 -19.66 14.26 23.20
CA GLY A 236 -19.84 15.14 22.04
C GLY A 236 -19.08 14.73 20.78
N ALA A 237 -18.49 13.53 20.74
CA ALA A 237 -17.71 13.07 19.58
C ALA A 237 -18.51 13.06 18.27
N GLY A 238 -19.79 12.73 18.32
CA GLY A 238 -20.69 12.77 17.16
C GLY A 238 -20.89 14.19 16.60
N GLY A 239 -21.01 15.19 17.47
CA GLY A 239 -21.10 16.61 17.11
C GLY A 239 -19.81 17.12 16.46
N VAL A 240 -18.66 16.74 17.00
CA VAL A 240 -17.35 17.07 16.44
C VAL A 240 -17.17 16.51 15.03
N LEU A 241 -17.52 15.25 14.80
CA LEU A 241 -17.43 14.61 13.47
C LEU A 241 -18.31 15.30 12.43
N LEU A 242 -19.51 15.73 12.83
CA LEU A 242 -20.38 16.50 11.95
C LEU A 242 -19.76 17.84 11.57
N THR A 243 -19.30 18.59 12.55
CA THR A 243 -18.68 19.88 12.33
C THR A 243 -17.46 19.76 11.42
N TRP A 244 -16.63 18.75 11.62
CA TRP A 244 -15.50 18.43 10.75
C TRP A 244 -15.92 18.14 9.31
N SER A 245 -17.01 17.41 9.14
CA SER A 245 -17.55 17.10 7.81
C SER A 245 -18.02 18.37 7.09
N LEU A 246 -18.74 19.25 7.79
CA LEU A 246 -19.20 20.53 7.24
C LEU A 246 -18.04 21.49 6.92
N LEU A 247 -17.03 21.56 7.79
CA LEU A 247 -15.83 22.34 7.57
C LEU A 247 -15.07 21.91 6.30
N ARG A 248 -14.96 20.61 6.05
CA ARG A 248 -14.34 20.09 4.82
C ARG A 248 -15.11 20.49 3.56
N GLN A 249 -16.44 20.43 3.61
CA GLN A 249 -17.26 20.80 2.49
C GLN A 249 -17.20 22.31 2.23
N TRP A 250 -17.16 23.12 3.29
CA TRP A 250 -16.89 24.54 3.19
C TRP A 250 -15.50 24.85 2.60
N ALA A 251 -14.45 24.15 3.06
CA ALA A 251 -13.10 24.30 2.52
C ALA A 251 -13.02 24.00 1.02
N SER A 252 -13.86 23.09 0.51
CA SER A 252 -13.96 22.80 -0.91
C SER A 252 -14.73 23.86 -1.69
N SER A 253 -15.98 24.13 -1.28
CA SER A 253 -16.82 25.18 -1.90
C SER A 253 -18.04 25.51 -1.05
N ARG A 254 -18.61 26.70 -1.26
CA ARG A 254 -19.93 27.05 -0.71
C ARG A 254 -21.04 26.14 -1.24
N ALA A 255 -20.97 25.77 -2.50
CA ALA A 255 -21.92 24.84 -3.09
C ALA A 255 -21.91 23.47 -2.39
N ALA A 256 -20.73 22.93 -2.03
CA ALA A 256 -20.61 21.68 -1.29
C ALA A 256 -21.22 21.80 0.11
N LEU A 257 -20.91 22.89 0.84
CA LEU A 257 -21.51 23.17 2.14
C LEU A 257 -23.04 23.29 2.04
N ALA A 258 -23.55 24.10 1.09
CA ALA A 258 -25.00 24.24 0.88
C ALA A 258 -25.67 22.91 0.55
N GLY A 259 -25.04 22.07 -0.26
CA GLY A 259 -25.49 20.71 -0.57
C GLY A 259 -25.59 19.84 0.69
N ALA A 260 -24.57 19.85 1.54
CA ALA A 260 -24.57 19.13 2.81
C ALA A 260 -25.67 19.59 3.75
N LEU A 261 -25.82 20.90 3.92
CA LEU A 261 -26.86 21.47 4.77
C LEU A 261 -28.27 21.10 4.26
N ARG A 262 -28.52 21.12 2.94
CA ARG A 262 -29.81 20.68 2.38
C ARG A 262 -30.10 19.21 2.66
N ARG A 263 -29.11 18.33 2.43
CA ARG A 263 -29.24 16.89 2.73
C ARG A 263 -29.52 16.65 4.20
N ARG A 264 -28.86 17.41 5.06
CA ARG A 264 -29.07 17.35 6.51
C ARG A 264 -30.47 17.81 6.90
N ILE A 265 -30.96 18.89 6.33
CA ILE A 265 -32.34 19.36 6.55
C ILE A 265 -33.34 18.28 6.11
N ALA A 266 -33.19 17.70 4.93
CA ALA A 266 -34.08 16.66 4.44
C ALA A 266 -34.14 15.44 5.37
N ARG A 267 -32.98 14.98 5.86
CA ARG A 267 -32.92 13.88 6.84
C ARG A 267 -33.55 14.28 8.18
N GLY A 268 -33.32 15.52 8.62
CA GLY A 268 -33.86 16.00 9.88
C GLY A 268 -35.38 16.14 9.86
N ILE A 269 -35.96 16.58 8.75
CA ILE A 269 -37.42 16.62 8.57
C ILE A 269 -38.01 15.22 8.64
N ALA A 270 -37.37 14.22 8.01
CA ALA A 270 -37.80 12.84 8.06
C ALA A 270 -37.74 12.27 9.48
N LEU A 271 -36.69 12.62 10.24
CA LEU A 271 -36.54 12.21 11.64
C LEU A 271 -37.58 12.90 12.54
N GLU A 272 -37.81 14.20 12.38
CA GLU A 272 -38.82 14.99 13.08
C GLU A 272 -40.22 14.36 12.88
N ALA A 273 -40.60 14.07 11.63
CA ALA A 273 -41.89 13.44 11.32
C ALA A 273 -42.03 12.04 11.93
N ALA A 274 -40.95 11.26 11.97
CA ALA A 274 -40.99 9.94 12.62
C ALA A 274 -41.20 10.04 14.13
N LEU A 275 -40.53 10.99 14.80
CA LEU A 275 -40.68 11.23 16.24
C LEU A 275 -42.06 11.76 16.59
N GLU A 276 -42.66 12.67 15.78
CA GLU A 276 -44.01 13.18 15.93
C GLU A 276 -45.06 12.09 15.78
N ALA A 277 -44.80 11.12 14.90
CA ALA A 277 -45.66 9.95 14.73
C ALA A 277 -45.47 8.88 15.84
N GLY A 278 -44.73 9.18 16.89
CA GLY A 278 -44.45 8.26 18.00
C GLY A 278 -43.52 7.10 17.66
N ARG A 279 -42.85 7.14 16.48
CA ARG A 279 -41.88 6.12 16.05
C ARG A 279 -40.48 6.54 16.47
N TYR A 280 -39.86 5.79 17.36
CA TYR A 280 -38.49 5.98 17.71
C TYR A 280 -37.57 5.39 16.64
N PRO A 281 -36.58 6.16 16.07
CA PRO A 281 -35.69 5.65 15.04
C PRO A 281 -34.75 4.56 15.58
N ASP A 282 -34.46 3.58 14.75
CA ASP A 282 -33.50 2.54 15.08
C ASP A 282 -32.06 3.06 15.10
N ARG A 283 -31.11 2.24 15.63
CA ARG A 283 -29.68 2.60 15.67
C ARG A 283 -29.09 2.92 14.30
N ARG A 284 -29.63 2.34 13.23
CA ARG A 284 -29.15 2.55 11.86
C ARG A 284 -29.65 3.88 11.32
N GLU A 285 -30.88 4.24 11.61
CA GLU A 285 -31.48 5.54 11.26
C GLU A 285 -30.81 6.68 12.04
N LEU A 286 -30.53 6.53 13.33
CA LEU A 286 -29.80 7.50 14.13
C LEU A 286 -28.36 7.68 13.65
N ARG A 287 -27.70 6.60 13.19
CA ARG A 287 -26.39 6.68 12.52
C ARG A 287 -26.48 7.47 11.24
N ALA A 288 -27.45 7.17 10.38
CA ALA A 288 -27.65 7.90 9.11
C ALA A 288 -27.93 9.37 9.37
N TRP A 289 -28.55 9.73 10.48
CA TRP A 289 -28.79 11.09 10.92
C TRP A 289 -27.52 11.78 11.45
N SER A 290 -26.72 11.13 12.29
CA SER A 290 -25.54 11.71 12.94
C SER A 290 -24.33 11.80 12.03
N VAL A 291 -24.21 10.92 11.03
CA VAL A 291 -23.07 10.89 10.09
C VAL A 291 -23.46 11.52 8.77
N ALA A 292 -22.78 12.58 8.39
CA ALA A 292 -22.93 13.21 7.09
C ALA A 292 -22.21 12.40 6.00
N ASP A 293 -22.84 12.34 4.85
CA ASP A 293 -22.42 11.84 3.53
C ASP A 293 -21.01 11.25 3.31
N ASP A 294 -21.03 10.08 2.65
CA ASP A 294 -20.06 9.43 1.74
C ASP A 294 -18.54 9.48 2.00
N ALA A 295 -18.02 10.43 2.73
CA ALA A 295 -16.58 10.61 2.87
C ALA A 295 -16.00 10.14 4.22
N ILE A 296 -16.81 9.79 5.21
CA ILE A 296 -16.34 9.37 6.53
C ILE A 296 -16.87 7.98 6.84
N GLN A 297 -16.20 6.97 6.36
CA GLN A 297 -16.20 5.61 6.94
C GLN A 297 -15.40 5.60 8.27
N LEU A 298 -15.58 6.61 9.09
CA LEU A 298 -15.17 6.61 10.50
C LEU A 298 -16.39 6.23 11.32
N ALA A 299 -16.98 5.08 10.99
CA ALA A 299 -17.97 4.46 11.85
C ALA A 299 -17.23 3.85 13.05
N PHE A 300 -17.19 4.58 14.14
CA PHE A 300 -17.01 3.99 15.45
C PHE A 300 -18.41 3.48 15.89
N PRO A 301 -18.68 2.17 15.81
CA PRO A 301 -20.00 1.61 16.15
C PRO A 301 -20.39 1.82 17.61
N GLN A 302 -19.43 2.13 18.47
CA GLN A 302 -19.59 2.29 19.91
C GLN A 302 -20.10 3.67 20.33
N LEU A 303 -20.06 4.68 19.43
CA LEU A 303 -20.39 6.07 19.76
C LEU A 303 -21.89 6.41 19.70
N VAL A 304 -22.78 5.45 19.42
CA VAL A 304 -24.23 5.69 19.28
C VAL A 304 -25.05 4.93 20.32
N ALA A 305 -24.41 4.29 21.29
CA ALA A 305 -25.09 3.49 22.31
C ALA A 305 -25.13 4.19 23.68
N GLY A 306 -25.79 5.34 23.75
CA GLY A 306 -26.18 5.99 25.03
C GLY A 306 -27.58 5.57 25.47
N PRO A 307 -27.96 5.83 26.73
CA PRO A 307 -29.30 5.60 27.22
C PRO A 307 -30.32 6.40 26.39
N VAL A 308 -31.45 5.79 26.14
CA VAL A 308 -32.55 6.37 25.37
C VAL A 308 -33.10 7.58 26.15
N GLU A 309 -32.80 8.79 25.67
CA GLU A 309 -33.54 9.98 26.14
C GLU A 309 -35.02 9.87 25.73
N GLU A 310 -35.90 10.49 26.51
CA GLU A 310 -37.29 10.59 26.14
C GLU A 310 -37.45 11.20 24.73
N ALA A 311 -38.36 10.64 23.94
CA ALA A 311 -38.57 11.05 22.53
C ALA A 311 -38.86 12.55 22.39
N SER A 312 -39.47 13.19 23.39
CA SER A 312 -39.74 14.62 23.46
C SER A 312 -38.48 15.47 23.54
N ALA A 313 -37.50 15.04 24.32
CA ALA A 313 -36.20 15.74 24.45
C ALA A 313 -35.41 15.65 23.12
N LEU A 314 -35.42 14.48 22.49
CA LEU A 314 -34.76 14.29 21.18
C LEU A 314 -35.45 15.15 20.10
N LEU A 315 -36.77 15.22 20.04
CA LEU A 315 -37.54 16.05 19.12
C LEU A 315 -37.17 17.54 19.26
N THR A 316 -37.10 18.06 20.48
CA THR A 316 -36.72 19.44 20.75
C THR A 316 -35.32 19.72 20.19
N ARG A 317 -34.34 18.87 20.44
CA ARG A 317 -32.96 19.05 19.94
C ARG A 317 -32.88 18.96 18.42
N VAL A 318 -33.61 18.05 17.79
CA VAL A 318 -33.68 17.95 16.33
C VAL A 318 -34.23 19.26 15.73
N ARG A 319 -35.26 19.85 16.32
CA ARG A 319 -35.83 21.12 15.91
C ARG A 319 -34.87 22.28 16.06
N GLU A 320 -34.18 22.39 17.19
CA GLU A 320 -33.14 23.40 17.44
C GLU A 320 -32.02 23.29 16.41
N HIS A 321 -31.51 22.08 16.18
CA HIS A 321 -30.49 21.83 15.18
C HIS A 321 -30.97 22.20 13.77
N LEU A 322 -32.17 21.79 13.37
CA LEU A 322 -32.74 22.10 12.06
C LEU A 322 -32.93 23.61 11.86
N SER A 323 -33.36 24.33 12.89
CA SER A 323 -33.49 25.79 12.85
C SER A 323 -32.15 26.47 12.58
N ALA A 324 -31.10 26.09 13.30
CA ALA A 324 -29.75 26.61 13.13
C ALA A 324 -29.18 26.27 11.74
N VAL A 325 -29.38 25.03 11.25
CA VAL A 325 -28.92 24.61 9.93
C VAL A 325 -29.65 25.36 8.79
N ARG A 326 -30.96 25.64 8.93
CA ARG A 326 -31.72 26.45 7.96
C ARG A 326 -31.22 27.90 7.91
N ALA A 327 -30.95 28.51 9.07
CA ALA A 327 -30.40 29.86 9.16
C ALA A 327 -29.02 29.93 8.49
N LEU A 328 -28.15 28.97 8.78
CA LEU A 328 -26.82 28.86 8.15
C LEU A 328 -26.93 28.68 6.62
N LEU A 329 -27.82 27.80 6.14
CA LEU A 329 -28.05 27.62 4.70
C LEU A 329 -28.48 28.91 4.00
N GLY A 330 -29.33 29.74 4.66
CA GLY A 330 -29.72 31.05 4.15
C GLY A 330 -28.51 31.96 3.90
N ARG A 331 -27.61 32.05 4.84
CA ARG A 331 -26.37 32.84 4.71
C ARG A 331 -25.40 32.29 3.68
N VAL A 332 -25.20 30.98 3.64
CA VAL A 332 -24.31 30.32 2.65
C VAL A 332 -24.80 30.60 1.22
N ARG A 333 -26.10 30.72 0.97
CA ARG A 333 -26.68 30.96 -0.35
C ARG A 333 -26.67 32.43 -0.78
N SER A 334 -26.52 33.36 0.16
CA SER A 334 -26.57 34.79 -0.16
C SER A 334 -25.34 35.33 -0.90
N ASP A 335 -24.25 34.60 -0.92
CA ASP A 335 -23.01 35.03 -1.59
C ASP A 335 -22.42 33.89 -2.44
N SER A 336 -22.43 34.01 -3.75
CA SER A 336 -21.87 33.09 -4.73
C SER A 336 -20.43 33.47 -5.15
N SER A 337 -19.94 34.63 -4.75
CA SER A 337 -18.67 35.19 -5.23
C SER A 337 -17.44 34.35 -4.88
N VAL A 338 -17.52 33.53 -3.83
CA VAL A 338 -16.41 32.66 -3.42
C VAL A 338 -16.21 31.51 -4.40
N ASP A 339 -17.29 30.87 -4.87
CA ASP A 339 -17.20 29.79 -5.87
C ASP A 339 -16.83 30.35 -7.26
N GLU A 340 -17.25 31.59 -7.59
CA GLU A 340 -16.80 32.31 -8.77
C GLU A 340 -15.27 32.56 -8.74
N SER A 341 -14.72 32.94 -7.59
CA SER A 341 -13.28 33.15 -7.42
C SER A 341 -12.48 31.83 -7.68
N ARG A 342 -13.02 30.66 -7.27
CA ARG A 342 -12.44 29.35 -7.60
C ARG A 342 -12.50 29.07 -9.11
N ALA A 343 -13.62 29.35 -9.76
CA ALA A 343 -13.74 29.21 -11.19
C ALA A 343 -12.80 30.16 -11.95
N GLN A 344 -12.58 31.38 -11.43
CA GLN A 344 -11.64 32.33 -12.00
C GLN A 344 -10.19 31.81 -11.90
N ALA A 345 -9.79 31.25 -10.78
CA ALA A 345 -8.47 30.62 -10.63
C ALA A 345 -8.22 29.49 -11.67
N ILE A 346 -9.27 28.72 -11.99
CA ILE A 346 -9.18 27.67 -13.04
C ILE A 346 -9.06 28.32 -14.44
N ARG A 347 -9.78 29.43 -14.72
CA ARG A 347 -9.62 30.18 -15.99
C ARG A 347 -8.20 30.72 -16.12
N ASP A 348 -7.63 31.26 -15.04
CA ASP A 348 -6.27 31.80 -15.02
C ASP A 348 -5.24 30.71 -15.27
N VAL A 349 -5.39 29.53 -14.67
CA VAL A 349 -4.54 28.36 -14.95
C VAL A 349 -4.65 27.96 -16.43
N ARG A 350 -5.88 27.86 -16.97
CA ARG A 350 -6.08 27.56 -18.39
C ARG A 350 -5.41 28.59 -19.30
N ALA A 351 -5.46 29.87 -18.94
CA ALA A 351 -4.81 30.94 -19.72
C ALA A 351 -3.28 30.87 -19.66
N ARG A 352 -2.70 30.39 -18.57
CA ARG A 352 -1.24 30.13 -18.44
C ARG A 352 -0.77 28.95 -19.29
N HIS A 353 -1.68 28.04 -19.65
CA HIS A 353 -1.39 26.81 -20.40
C HIS A 353 -2.22 26.70 -21.68
N PRO A 354 -2.00 27.55 -22.67
CA PRO A 354 -2.78 27.56 -23.91
C PRO A 354 -2.57 26.27 -24.71
N GLY A 355 -3.66 25.64 -25.11
CA GLY A 355 -3.63 24.37 -25.88
C GLY A 355 -3.38 23.11 -25.05
N GLU A 356 -3.09 23.21 -23.76
CA GLU A 356 -2.93 22.08 -22.88
C GLU A 356 -4.27 21.65 -22.26
N LYS A 357 -4.40 20.36 -21.94
CA LYS A 357 -5.60 19.82 -21.29
C LYS A 357 -5.49 19.93 -19.78
N VAL A 358 -6.55 20.44 -19.16
CA VAL A 358 -6.64 20.71 -17.73
C VAL A 358 -7.56 19.69 -17.05
N LEU A 359 -7.05 19.00 -16.04
CA LEU A 359 -7.79 18.04 -15.24
C LEU A 359 -8.02 18.62 -13.84
N VAL A 360 -9.27 18.87 -13.48
CA VAL A 360 -9.66 19.51 -12.22
C VAL A 360 -10.30 18.50 -11.29
N PHE A 361 -9.74 18.32 -10.11
CA PHE A 361 -10.22 17.37 -9.11
C PHE A 361 -10.87 18.03 -7.89
N SER A 362 -12.03 17.51 -7.49
CA SER A 362 -12.63 17.77 -6.18
C SER A 362 -13.16 16.48 -5.55
N GLN A 363 -13.21 16.40 -4.21
CA GLN A 363 -13.84 15.28 -3.51
C GLN A 363 -15.38 15.35 -3.58
N PHE A 364 -15.95 16.53 -3.84
CA PHE A 364 -17.38 16.79 -3.69
C PHE A 364 -18.08 17.03 -5.03
N THR A 365 -19.11 16.23 -5.27
CA THR A 365 -19.95 16.35 -6.49
C THR A 365 -20.56 17.75 -6.64
N ASP A 366 -20.99 18.35 -5.52
CA ASP A 366 -21.60 19.69 -5.54
C ASP A 366 -20.61 20.77 -5.98
N THR A 367 -19.32 20.65 -5.56
CA THR A 367 -18.23 21.52 -6.06
C THR A 367 -18.01 21.35 -7.56
N VAL A 368 -17.93 20.11 -8.04
CA VAL A 368 -17.75 19.81 -9.48
C VAL A 368 -18.87 20.45 -10.30
N LEU A 369 -20.13 20.32 -9.86
CA LEU A 369 -21.29 20.86 -10.57
C LEU A 369 -21.35 22.40 -10.51
N ALA A 370 -20.97 23.00 -9.40
CA ALA A 370 -20.90 24.46 -9.26
C ALA A 370 -19.83 25.07 -10.18
N LEU A 371 -18.62 24.53 -10.15
CA LEU A 371 -17.53 24.96 -11.03
C LEU A 371 -17.89 24.76 -12.51
N PHE A 372 -18.56 23.66 -12.85
CA PHE A 372 -19.05 23.45 -14.20
C PHE A 372 -20.07 24.52 -14.60
N ALA A 373 -21.00 24.89 -13.73
CA ALA A 373 -21.99 25.93 -14.01
C ALA A 373 -21.32 27.28 -14.32
N GLU A 374 -20.25 27.64 -13.59
CA GLU A 374 -19.46 28.86 -13.79
C GLU A 374 -18.58 28.83 -15.06
N LEU A 375 -18.12 27.65 -15.45
CA LEU A 375 -17.13 27.46 -16.52
C LEU A 375 -17.76 27.01 -17.86
N ARG A 376 -19.01 26.52 -17.87
CA ARG A 376 -19.65 25.92 -19.05
C ARG A 376 -19.82 26.87 -20.24
N GLY A 377 -19.76 28.19 -20.01
CA GLY A 377 -19.76 29.21 -21.08
C GLY A 377 -18.47 29.21 -21.92
N ALA A 378 -17.38 28.66 -21.36
CA ALA A 378 -16.13 28.48 -22.08
C ALA A 378 -16.17 27.17 -22.88
N ARG A 379 -15.53 27.20 -24.07
CA ARG A 379 -15.46 26.02 -24.95
C ARG A 379 -14.63 24.88 -24.31
N GLY A 380 -15.08 23.64 -24.57
CA GLY A 380 -14.31 22.44 -24.21
C GLY A 380 -14.37 22.10 -22.74
N VAL A 381 -15.35 22.58 -21.96
CA VAL A 381 -15.51 22.28 -20.54
C VAL A 381 -16.50 21.13 -20.34
N ALA A 382 -16.11 20.13 -19.53
CA ALA A 382 -16.97 19.03 -19.13
C ALA A 382 -16.87 18.76 -17.62
N ALA A 383 -17.97 18.27 -17.03
CA ALA A 383 -18.01 17.75 -15.68
C ALA A 383 -18.28 16.25 -15.69
N LEU A 384 -17.58 15.48 -14.85
CA LEU A 384 -17.77 14.04 -14.67
C LEU A 384 -17.94 13.70 -13.18
N THR A 385 -19.07 13.09 -12.85
CA THR A 385 -19.41 12.65 -11.50
C THR A 385 -19.95 11.21 -11.52
N SER A 386 -20.27 10.64 -10.35
CA SER A 386 -20.98 9.35 -10.25
C SER A 386 -22.36 9.36 -10.93
N ARG A 387 -22.95 10.54 -11.12
CA ARG A 387 -24.26 10.71 -11.76
C ARG A 387 -24.18 10.82 -13.29
N GLY A 388 -22.97 10.73 -13.87
CA GLY A 388 -22.72 10.86 -15.29
C GLY A 388 -21.87 12.08 -15.65
N ALA A 389 -21.71 12.29 -16.95
CA ALA A 389 -20.95 13.42 -17.49
C ALA A 389 -21.86 14.48 -18.13
N ARG A 390 -21.41 15.72 -18.05
CA ARG A 390 -22.15 16.91 -18.61
C ARG A 390 -21.19 17.77 -19.39
N VAL A 391 -21.68 18.27 -20.50
CA VAL A 391 -21.11 19.36 -21.33
C VAL A 391 -22.14 20.44 -21.53
N ALA A 392 -21.76 21.60 -22.09
CA ALA A 392 -22.70 22.71 -22.31
C ALA A 392 -23.91 22.30 -23.14
N SER A 393 -23.75 21.41 -24.11
CA SER A 393 -24.79 20.91 -24.98
C SER A 393 -25.68 19.78 -24.41
N GLY A 394 -25.37 19.23 -23.24
CA GLY A 394 -26.16 18.15 -22.65
C GLY A 394 -25.34 17.13 -21.85
N SER A 395 -25.79 15.88 -21.85
CA SER A 395 -25.11 14.77 -21.14
C SER A 395 -24.32 13.90 -22.11
N LEU A 396 -23.21 13.35 -21.61
CA LEU A 396 -22.38 12.37 -22.30
C LEU A 396 -22.26 11.07 -21.46
N SER A 397 -21.95 9.98 -22.12
CA SER A 397 -21.50 8.78 -21.42
C SER A 397 -20.12 9.00 -20.84
N ARG A 398 -19.78 8.25 -19.78
CA ARG A 398 -18.42 8.27 -19.19
C ARG A 398 -17.35 7.91 -20.23
N HIS A 399 -17.60 6.90 -21.04
CA HIS A 399 -16.68 6.44 -22.09
C HIS A 399 -16.44 7.53 -23.14
N GLU A 400 -17.49 8.13 -23.66
CA GLU A 400 -17.41 9.20 -24.66
C GLU A 400 -16.69 10.45 -24.10
N THR A 401 -16.91 10.78 -22.83
CA THR A 401 -16.19 11.88 -22.17
C THR A 401 -14.68 11.65 -22.18
N PHE A 402 -14.23 10.44 -21.88
CA PHE A 402 -12.79 10.12 -21.92
C PHE A 402 -12.24 10.07 -23.33
N GLN A 403 -12.98 9.54 -24.31
CA GLN A 403 -12.55 9.57 -25.70
C GLN A 403 -12.36 11.01 -26.22
N ARG A 404 -13.23 11.94 -25.80
CA ARG A 404 -13.12 13.35 -26.19
C ARG A 404 -12.06 14.12 -25.40
N PHE A 405 -11.82 13.76 -24.14
CA PHE A 405 -10.81 14.39 -23.29
C PHE A 405 -9.42 13.80 -23.50
N ALA A 406 -9.27 12.49 -23.55
CA ALA A 406 -7.99 11.79 -23.63
C ALA A 406 -8.00 10.76 -24.80
N PRO A 407 -8.08 11.21 -26.05
CA PRO A 407 -8.22 10.34 -27.22
C PRO A 407 -7.03 9.39 -27.37
N ARG A 408 -5.79 9.84 -27.08
CA ARG A 408 -4.58 9.00 -27.16
C ARG A 408 -4.58 7.92 -26.08
N ALA A 409 -4.89 8.31 -24.85
CA ALA A 409 -4.97 7.38 -23.74
C ALA A 409 -6.04 6.31 -23.91
N THR A 410 -7.09 6.59 -24.66
CA THR A 410 -8.23 5.68 -24.95
C THR A 410 -8.10 4.97 -26.29
N GLY A 411 -7.09 5.29 -27.12
CA GLY A 411 -6.96 4.78 -28.49
C GLY A 411 -8.07 5.28 -29.44
N ALA A 412 -8.75 6.36 -29.07
CA ALA A 412 -9.82 6.94 -29.88
C ALA A 412 -9.29 7.90 -30.96
N VAL A 413 -10.07 8.11 -31.99
CA VAL A 413 -9.78 9.11 -33.01
C VAL A 413 -9.83 10.51 -32.39
N THR A 414 -8.90 11.38 -32.74
CA THR A 414 -8.86 12.77 -32.27
C THR A 414 -10.20 13.46 -32.58
N PRO A 415 -10.93 13.96 -31.57
CA PRO A 415 -12.24 14.58 -31.81
C PRO A 415 -12.11 15.89 -32.60
N ALA A 416 -13.15 16.20 -33.34
CA ALA A 416 -13.23 17.50 -34.02
C ALA A 416 -13.10 18.63 -32.98
N PRO A 417 -12.49 19.79 -33.34
CA PRO A 417 -12.26 20.88 -32.39
C PRO A 417 -13.49 21.34 -31.63
N MET A 418 -14.69 21.28 -32.21
CA MET A 418 -15.95 21.66 -31.55
C MET A 418 -16.45 20.66 -30.53
N SER A 419 -16.04 19.40 -30.60
CA SER A 419 -16.44 18.33 -29.70
C SER A 419 -15.35 17.93 -28.71
N ALA A 420 -14.12 18.48 -28.84
CA ALA A 420 -12.99 18.22 -27.94
C ALA A 420 -13.28 18.77 -26.54
N ILE A 421 -12.83 18.04 -25.54
CA ILE A 421 -12.85 18.48 -24.14
C ILE A 421 -11.43 18.87 -23.76
N ASP A 422 -11.26 20.11 -23.31
CA ASP A 422 -9.97 20.67 -22.90
C ASP A 422 -9.85 20.79 -21.37
N VAL A 423 -11.00 20.99 -20.67
CA VAL A 423 -11.08 21.07 -19.21
C VAL A 423 -12.06 20.02 -18.72
N LEU A 424 -11.57 19.06 -17.96
CA LEU A 424 -12.41 18.03 -17.31
C LEU A 424 -12.44 18.26 -15.80
N ILE A 425 -13.61 18.64 -15.28
CA ILE A 425 -13.84 18.81 -13.84
C ILE A 425 -14.45 17.51 -13.32
N THR A 426 -13.79 16.85 -12.36
CA THR A 426 -14.22 15.51 -11.96
C THR A 426 -14.05 15.26 -10.45
N THR A 427 -14.78 14.27 -9.96
CA THR A 427 -14.53 13.71 -8.64
C THR A 427 -13.40 12.67 -8.69
N ASP A 428 -12.97 12.17 -7.51
CA ASP A 428 -11.95 11.12 -7.41
C ASP A 428 -12.29 9.82 -8.19
N LEU A 429 -13.51 9.69 -8.70
CA LEU A 429 -13.88 8.61 -9.61
C LEU A 429 -12.98 8.48 -10.85
N ALA A 430 -12.47 9.60 -11.36
CA ALA A 430 -11.51 9.60 -12.46
C ALA A 430 -10.07 9.33 -11.99
N SER A 431 -9.82 9.36 -10.68
CA SER A 431 -8.51 8.98 -10.14
C SER A 431 -8.31 7.47 -10.03
N GLU A 432 -9.34 6.65 -10.26
CA GLU A 432 -9.25 5.20 -10.21
C GLU A 432 -9.32 4.58 -11.62
N GLY A 433 -8.25 3.87 -12.01
CA GLY A 433 -8.24 2.95 -13.15
C GLY A 433 -8.19 3.56 -14.55
N LEU A 434 -8.12 4.87 -14.70
CA LEU A 434 -8.10 5.52 -16.01
C LEU A 434 -6.73 6.08 -16.34
N ASN A 435 -6.42 6.03 -17.64
CA ASN A 435 -5.24 6.66 -18.19
C ASN A 435 -5.65 8.02 -18.75
N LEU A 436 -5.07 9.11 -18.25
CA LEU A 436 -5.39 10.49 -18.66
C LEU A 436 -4.12 11.27 -19.02
N HIS A 437 -3.12 10.57 -19.58
CA HIS A 437 -1.81 11.13 -19.91
C HIS A 437 -1.84 12.13 -21.08
N ASP A 438 -3.01 12.40 -21.66
CA ASP A 438 -3.21 13.52 -22.58
C ASP A 438 -3.25 14.87 -21.83
N ALA A 439 -3.53 14.86 -20.51
CA ALA A 439 -3.57 16.06 -19.70
C ALA A 439 -2.19 16.36 -19.10
N SER A 440 -1.72 17.59 -19.26
CA SER A 440 -0.45 18.10 -18.73
C SER A 440 -0.63 19.02 -17.51
N VAL A 441 -1.87 19.44 -17.22
CA VAL A 441 -2.20 20.37 -16.13
C VAL A 441 -3.22 19.76 -15.19
N ILE A 442 -2.93 19.79 -13.89
CA ILE A 442 -3.81 19.27 -12.84
C ILE A 442 -4.12 20.39 -11.85
N VAL A 443 -5.39 20.52 -11.47
CA VAL A 443 -5.85 21.46 -10.46
C VAL A 443 -6.58 20.70 -9.34
N HIS A 444 -6.09 20.81 -8.13
CA HIS A 444 -6.73 20.29 -6.93
C HIS A 444 -7.59 21.40 -6.29
N VAL A 445 -8.89 21.31 -6.40
CA VAL A 445 -9.83 22.26 -5.78
C VAL A 445 -9.87 22.10 -4.26
N ASP A 446 -9.70 20.87 -3.82
CA ASP A 446 -9.56 20.48 -2.42
C ASP A 446 -8.49 19.40 -2.24
N LEU A 447 -7.83 19.41 -1.09
CA LEU A 447 -6.83 18.42 -0.75
C LEU A 447 -7.49 17.19 -0.11
N PRO A 448 -7.17 15.99 -0.58
CA PRO A 448 -7.64 14.75 0.06
C PRO A 448 -6.92 14.52 1.39
N TRP A 449 -7.53 13.74 2.30
CA TRP A 449 -6.97 13.40 3.60
C TRP A 449 -5.75 12.46 3.54
N THR A 450 -5.52 11.84 2.41
CA THR A 450 -4.46 10.85 2.27
C THR A 450 -3.54 11.23 1.12
N PRO A 451 -2.23 11.18 1.33
CA PRO A 451 -1.23 11.40 0.29
C PRO A 451 -1.48 10.51 -0.93
N ALA A 452 -1.89 9.26 -0.67
CA ALA A 452 -2.23 8.28 -1.68
C ALA A 452 -3.18 8.79 -2.77
N ARG A 453 -4.27 9.46 -2.36
CA ARG A 453 -5.23 10.02 -3.33
C ARG A 453 -4.64 11.17 -4.13
N LEU A 454 -3.81 11.98 -3.50
CA LEU A 454 -3.15 13.08 -4.18
C LEU A 454 -2.16 12.55 -5.24
N GLU A 455 -1.34 11.57 -4.85
CA GLU A 455 -0.45 10.85 -5.78
C GLU A 455 -1.23 10.16 -6.91
N GLN A 456 -2.34 9.49 -6.60
CA GLN A 456 -3.20 8.85 -7.60
C GLN A 456 -3.76 9.87 -8.60
N ARG A 457 -4.18 11.07 -8.16
CA ARG A 457 -4.63 12.16 -9.06
C ARG A 457 -3.50 12.56 -10.02
N VAL A 458 -2.31 12.84 -9.50
CA VAL A 458 -1.14 13.25 -10.31
C VAL A 458 -0.67 12.13 -11.23
N ALA A 459 -0.67 10.90 -10.76
CA ALA A 459 -0.26 9.74 -11.53
C ALA A 459 -1.15 9.45 -12.75
N ARG A 460 -2.33 10.05 -12.88
CA ARG A 460 -3.18 9.89 -14.08
C ARG A 460 -2.62 10.58 -15.31
N SER A 461 -1.93 11.68 -15.13
CA SER A 461 -1.27 12.41 -16.23
C SER A 461 0.21 11.98 -16.41
N ARG A 462 0.88 11.54 -15.35
CA ARG A 462 2.28 11.13 -15.35
C ARG A 462 2.43 9.63 -15.59
N ARG A 463 2.29 9.22 -16.84
CA ARG A 463 2.43 7.80 -17.22
C ARG A 463 3.37 7.62 -18.40
N LEU A 464 3.86 6.40 -18.54
CA LEU A 464 4.53 5.93 -19.75
C LEU A 464 3.66 6.21 -20.98
N GLY A 465 4.23 6.82 -22.03
CA GLY A 465 3.51 7.18 -23.23
C GLY A 465 2.89 8.58 -23.22
N ALA A 466 3.05 9.38 -22.16
CA ALA A 466 2.72 10.79 -22.17
C ALA A 466 3.65 11.55 -23.15
N LEU A 467 3.09 12.48 -23.94
CA LEU A 467 3.87 13.26 -24.90
C LEU A 467 4.39 14.59 -24.33
N HIS A 468 3.82 15.05 -23.21
CA HIS A 468 4.31 16.24 -22.53
C HIS A 468 5.54 15.89 -21.67
N ALA A 469 6.53 16.76 -21.67
CA ALA A 469 7.75 16.59 -20.87
C ALA A 469 7.53 16.95 -19.38
N ARG A 470 6.50 17.75 -19.08
CA ARG A 470 6.22 18.26 -17.72
C ARG A 470 4.74 18.22 -17.43
N THR A 471 4.38 17.86 -16.19
CA THR A 471 3.02 17.95 -15.64
C THR A 471 2.99 19.09 -14.62
N HIS A 472 2.15 20.10 -14.86
CA HIS A 472 1.94 21.20 -13.94
C HIS A 472 0.83 20.87 -12.95
N SER A 473 1.07 21.12 -11.67
CA SER A 473 0.10 20.81 -10.61
C SER A 473 -0.18 22.06 -9.79
N TYR A 474 -1.46 22.35 -9.58
CA TYR A 474 -1.97 23.49 -8.83
C TYR A 474 -2.88 23.02 -7.72
N ALA A 475 -2.84 23.67 -6.56
CA ALA A 475 -3.76 23.41 -5.45
C ALA A 475 -4.41 24.73 -4.98
N LEU A 476 -5.73 24.75 -4.91
CA LEU A 476 -6.42 25.89 -4.31
C LEU A 476 -6.23 25.86 -2.80
N ALA A 477 -5.76 26.98 -2.24
CA ALA A 477 -5.60 27.10 -0.81
C ALA A 477 -6.99 27.07 -0.14
N PRO A 478 -7.20 26.26 0.91
CA PRO A 478 -8.42 26.33 1.70
C PRO A 478 -8.52 27.69 2.39
N PRO A 479 -9.72 28.13 2.84
CA PRO A 479 -9.84 29.29 3.71
C PRO A 479 -8.91 29.14 4.92
N ALA A 480 -8.19 30.21 5.30
CA ALA A 480 -7.18 30.18 6.36
C ALA A 480 -7.76 29.66 7.69
N ASP A 481 -8.96 30.08 8.04
CA ASP A 481 -9.67 29.63 9.25
C ASP A 481 -10.05 28.14 9.18
N ALA A 482 -10.40 27.63 7.99
CA ALA A 482 -10.68 26.21 7.80
C ALA A 482 -9.41 25.37 7.96
N GLU A 483 -8.28 25.81 7.39
CA GLU A 483 -7.00 25.12 7.53
C GLU A 483 -6.50 25.13 8.97
N MET A 484 -6.68 26.23 9.72
CA MET A 484 -6.33 26.32 11.14
C MET A 484 -7.03 25.21 11.97
N VAL A 485 -8.31 24.94 11.71
CA VAL A 485 -9.08 23.91 12.41
C VAL A 485 -8.85 22.51 11.86
N LEU A 486 -8.89 22.36 10.55
CA LEU A 486 -8.76 21.07 9.89
C LEU A 486 -7.33 20.55 9.86
N SER A 487 -6.35 21.44 9.77
CA SER A 487 -4.92 21.11 9.66
C SER A 487 -4.65 20.04 8.60
N VAL A 488 -5.33 20.13 7.44
CA VAL A 488 -5.24 19.10 6.39
C VAL A 488 -3.83 19.04 5.82
N GLU A 489 -3.24 20.19 5.52
CA GLU A 489 -1.88 20.27 5.00
C GLU A 489 -0.87 19.69 5.99
N ARG A 490 -0.92 20.10 7.28
CA ARG A 490 -0.04 19.56 8.32
C ARG A 490 -0.15 18.05 8.46
N ARG A 491 -1.36 17.51 8.51
CA ARG A 491 -1.62 16.07 8.62
C ARG A 491 -1.15 15.30 7.41
N LEU A 492 -1.30 15.86 6.21
CA LEU A 492 -0.77 15.26 5.00
C LEU A 492 0.77 15.22 5.02
N ARG A 493 1.43 16.29 5.49
CA ARG A 493 2.89 16.33 5.63
C ARG A 493 3.39 15.32 6.66
N GLU A 494 2.72 15.18 7.81
CA GLU A 494 3.05 14.18 8.83
C GLU A 494 2.93 12.76 8.26
N LYS A 495 1.87 12.47 7.50
CA LYS A 495 1.69 11.16 6.85
C LYS A 495 2.73 10.90 5.77
N LEU A 496 3.08 11.90 4.95
CA LEU A 496 4.15 11.79 3.97
C LEU A 496 5.48 11.48 4.65
N ARG A 497 5.80 12.17 5.76
CA ARG A 497 7.01 11.91 6.53
C ARG A 497 7.07 10.47 7.05
N THR A 498 5.98 9.98 7.65
CA THR A 498 5.90 8.59 8.11
C THR A 498 6.06 7.60 6.96
N MET A 499 5.52 7.92 5.79
CA MET A 499 5.71 7.09 4.59
C MET A 499 7.17 7.11 4.13
N ASP A 500 7.81 8.27 4.11
CA ASP A 500 9.21 8.42 3.71
C ASP A 500 10.15 7.66 4.65
N GLU A 501 9.89 7.65 5.95
CA GLU A 501 10.66 6.92 6.95
C GLU A 501 10.61 5.39 6.77
N VAL A 502 9.45 4.85 6.42
CA VAL A 502 9.23 3.39 6.32
C VAL A 502 9.50 2.85 4.92
N ILE A 503 9.19 3.61 3.88
CA ILE A 503 9.07 3.10 2.51
C ILE A 503 9.97 3.83 1.52
N GLY A 504 10.36 5.08 1.83
CA GLY A 504 11.12 5.96 0.96
C GLY A 504 10.33 7.11 0.37
N SER A 505 11.07 8.08 -0.22
CA SER A 505 10.54 9.36 -0.68
C SER A 505 9.34 9.24 -1.61
N THR A 506 8.29 9.97 -1.31
CA THR A 506 7.04 10.02 -2.09
C THR A 506 6.99 11.13 -3.14
N GLY A 507 8.11 11.80 -3.39
CA GLY A 507 8.15 12.94 -4.31
C GLY A 507 7.42 14.21 -3.79
N ALA A 508 7.51 15.31 -4.51
CA ALA A 508 6.87 16.57 -4.14
C ALA A 508 5.38 16.53 -4.49
N VAL A 509 4.55 16.08 -3.56
CA VAL A 509 3.10 15.94 -3.75
C VAL A 509 2.32 17.15 -3.22
N LEU A 510 2.91 17.91 -2.31
CA LEU A 510 2.35 19.14 -1.76
C LEU A 510 3.20 20.34 -2.14
N PRO A 511 2.60 21.55 -2.26
CA PRO A 511 3.36 22.78 -2.45
C PRO A 511 4.38 22.98 -1.33
N GLU A 512 5.57 23.46 -1.66
CA GLU A 512 6.59 23.79 -0.67
C GLU A 512 6.17 25.03 0.11
N THR A 513 6.00 24.91 1.42
CA THR A 513 5.99 26.07 2.32
C THR A 513 7.42 26.27 2.81
N PHE A 514 7.99 27.43 2.53
CA PHE A 514 9.38 27.76 2.82
C PHE A 514 9.69 27.68 4.33
N THR A 515 10.37 26.60 4.75
CA THR A 515 11.29 26.65 5.89
C THR A 515 12.56 25.88 5.50
N ALA A 516 13.67 26.59 5.41
CA ALA A 516 14.98 26.06 5.01
C ALA A 516 15.50 24.91 5.91
N GLU A 517 14.95 24.73 7.10
CA GLU A 517 15.32 23.65 8.03
C GLU A 517 14.81 22.27 7.60
N GLN A 518 13.81 22.18 6.71
CA GLN A 518 13.24 20.92 6.28
C GLN A 518 13.93 20.29 5.05
N ALA A 519 14.76 21.04 4.36
CA ALA A 519 15.55 20.52 3.23
C ALA A 519 16.67 19.57 3.71
N ALA A 520 17.26 19.85 4.87
CA ALA A 520 18.33 19.03 5.46
C ALA A 520 17.83 17.68 6.02
N ALA A 521 16.53 17.57 6.37
CA ALA A 521 15.95 16.31 6.87
C ALA A 521 15.58 15.30 5.76
N ARG A 522 15.69 15.68 4.48
CA ARG A 522 15.38 14.82 3.31
C ARG A 522 16.50 13.85 2.92
N GLU A 523 17.65 13.90 3.58
CA GLU A 523 18.82 13.06 3.24
C GLU A 523 18.83 11.66 3.89
N GLY A 524 17.82 11.27 4.65
CA GLY A 524 17.66 9.90 5.15
C GLY A 524 17.23 8.95 4.04
N GLU A 525 18.16 8.18 3.47
CA GLU A 525 17.78 7.10 2.53
C GLU A 525 16.96 6.02 3.22
N SER A 526 15.80 5.67 2.64
CA SER A 526 14.95 4.63 3.23
C SER A 526 15.56 3.24 3.07
N SER A 527 15.29 2.35 4.01
CA SER A 527 15.77 0.95 3.98
C SER A 527 15.39 0.21 2.70
N THR A 528 14.24 0.53 2.10
CA THR A 528 13.79 -0.09 0.85
C THR A 528 14.64 0.38 -0.35
N ARG A 529 14.99 1.65 -0.41
CA ARG A 529 15.84 2.21 -1.46
C ARG A 529 17.26 1.66 -1.36
N LEU A 530 17.83 1.62 -0.17
CA LEU A 530 19.15 1.04 0.06
C LEU A 530 19.21 -0.42 -0.39
N ARG A 531 18.17 -1.20 -0.13
CA ARG A 531 18.09 -2.59 -0.61
C ARG A 531 18.05 -2.69 -2.14
N GLU A 532 17.33 -1.78 -2.80
CA GLU A 532 17.31 -1.74 -4.27
C GLU A 532 18.67 -1.37 -4.87
N GLN A 533 19.41 -0.49 -4.20
CA GLN A 533 20.81 -0.17 -4.57
C GLN A 533 21.73 -1.37 -4.37
N ILE A 534 21.58 -2.12 -3.26
CA ILE A 534 22.31 -3.37 -3.02
C ILE A 534 22.04 -4.38 -4.15
N HIS A 535 20.76 -4.59 -4.51
CA HIS A 535 20.42 -5.50 -5.62
C HIS A 535 20.94 -5.02 -6.98
N ARG A 536 21.03 -3.71 -7.21
CA ARG A 536 21.64 -3.16 -8.41
C ARG A 536 23.13 -3.50 -8.46
N ALA A 537 23.87 -3.24 -7.39
CA ALA A 537 25.28 -3.59 -7.29
C ALA A 537 25.53 -5.10 -7.48
N MET A 538 24.66 -5.94 -6.95
CA MET A 538 24.73 -7.40 -7.17
C MET A 538 24.54 -7.75 -8.65
N ARG A 539 23.62 -7.09 -9.39
CA ARG A 539 23.45 -7.29 -10.84
C ARG A 539 24.69 -6.89 -11.61
N GLU A 540 25.28 -5.74 -11.27
CA GLU A 540 26.53 -5.27 -11.88
C GLU A 540 27.65 -6.30 -11.63
N TRP A 541 27.78 -6.85 -10.44
CA TRP A 541 28.74 -7.93 -10.17
C TRP A 541 28.46 -9.16 -11.02
N ARG A 542 27.22 -9.59 -11.16
CA ARG A 542 26.87 -10.73 -12.00
C ARG A 542 27.17 -10.50 -13.47
N GLU A 543 26.91 -9.31 -13.99
CA GLU A 543 27.16 -8.97 -15.40
C GLU A 543 28.66 -8.83 -15.71
N HIS A 544 29.43 -8.17 -14.85
CA HIS A 544 30.84 -7.92 -15.11
C HIS A 544 31.74 -9.12 -14.83
N GLU A 545 31.42 -9.89 -13.79
CA GLU A 545 32.28 -10.98 -13.32
C GLU A 545 31.96 -12.32 -14.02
N CYS A 546 30.75 -12.53 -14.52
CA CYS A 546 30.38 -13.73 -15.26
C CYS A 546 30.75 -13.69 -16.77
N TYR A 547 30.98 -12.49 -17.36
CA TYR A 547 31.33 -12.36 -18.78
C TYR A 547 32.86 -12.55 -19.06
N GLY A 548 33.69 -12.56 -18.05
CA GLY A 548 35.18 -12.61 -18.18
C GLY A 548 35.81 -14.01 -18.32
N GLY A 549 35.06 -15.07 -18.37
CA GLY A 549 35.52 -16.45 -18.54
C GLY A 549 34.54 -17.44 -17.95
N ALA A 550 34.24 -18.51 -18.67
CA ALA A 550 33.28 -19.53 -18.31
C ALA A 550 33.49 -20.04 -16.86
N ILE A 551 32.98 -19.28 -15.88
CA ILE A 551 32.72 -19.81 -14.57
C ILE A 551 31.48 -20.66 -14.74
N ASP A 552 31.67 -22.00 -14.65
CA ASP A 552 30.59 -22.95 -14.59
C ASP A 552 29.68 -22.53 -13.43
N THR A 553 28.53 -21.92 -13.75
CA THR A 553 27.55 -21.42 -12.78
C THR A 553 26.78 -22.53 -12.09
N ARG A 554 27.17 -23.78 -12.32
CA ARG A 554 26.80 -24.84 -11.40
C ARG A 554 27.42 -24.47 -10.06
N ALA A 555 26.55 -24.23 -9.08
CA ALA A 555 26.96 -24.07 -7.69
C ALA A 555 28.10 -25.06 -7.40
N PRO A 556 29.26 -24.60 -6.87
CA PRO A 556 30.25 -25.55 -6.40
C PRO A 556 29.51 -26.53 -5.51
N ASP A 557 29.75 -27.81 -5.74
CA ASP A 557 29.02 -28.92 -5.10
C ASP A 557 28.54 -28.51 -3.71
N ASP A 558 27.25 -28.61 -3.49
CA ASP A 558 26.49 -28.10 -2.30
C ASP A 558 26.99 -28.72 -0.99
N ASP A 559 28.07 -29.47 -1.02
CA ASP A 559 28.68 -30.28 0.03
C ASP A 559 29.96 -29.66 0.68
N SER A 560 30.41 -28.46 0.22
CA SER A 560 31.56 -27.82 0.89
C SER A 560 31.11 -27.09 2.16
N SER A 561 31.39 -27.71 3.31
CA SER A 561 31.10 -27.14 4.66
C SER A 561 31.93 -25.90 5.00
N GLN A 562 32.81 -25.42 4.14
CA GLN A 562 33.75 -24.33 4.41
C GLN A 562 33.42 -23.08 3.61
N PRO A 563 33.43 -21.85 4.22
CA PRO A 563 33.18 -20.60 3.51
C PRO A 563 34.30 -20.24 2.54
N SER A 564 33.94 -19.63 1.41
CA SER A 564 34.86 -19.00 0.48
C SER A 564 35.30 -17.62 1.02
N VAL A 565 36.60 -17.36 1.08
CA VAL A 565 37.15 -16.11 1.63
C VAL A 565 37.98 -15.40 0.56
N ALA A 566 37.72 -14.12 0.35
CA ALA A 566 38.48 -13.25 -0.54
C ALA A 566 38.95 -11.99 0.19
N CYS A 567 40.06 -11.43 -0.27
CA CYS A 567 40.62 -10.17 0.28
C CYS A 567 40.79 -9.15 -0.84
N VAL A 568 40.44 -7.89 -0.56
CA VAL A 568 40.55 -6.77 -1.50
C VAL A 568 41.28 -5.59 -0.86
N ALA A 569 42.00 -4.85 -1.70
CA ALA A 569 42.62 -3.59 -1.30
C ALA A 569 41.54 -2.50 -1.21
N ALA A 570 41.44 -1.84 -0.06
CA ALA A 570 40.49 -0.76 0.15
C ALA A 570 41.07 0.32 1.09
N PRO A 571 40.61 1.57 1.01
CA PRO A 571 41.08 2.66 1.85
C PRO A 571 40.62 2.54 3.31
N ARG A 572 39.71 1.62 3.59
CA ARG A 572 39.12 1.41 4.92
C ARG A 572 38.83 -0.06 5.14
N ALA A 573 39.08 -0.53 6.36
CA ALA A 573 38.80 -1.91 6.72
C ALA A 573 37.29 -2.20 6.74
N ALA A 574 36.87 -3.27 6.07
CA ALA A 574 35.47 -3.69 6.04
C ALA A 574 35.35 -5.21 5.84
N VAL A 575 34.24 -5.77 6.27
CA VAL A 575 33.93 -7.19 6.10
C VAL A 575 32.52 -7.32 5.55
N LEU A 576 32.35 -8.04 4.43
CA LEU A 576 31.06 -8.43 3.87
C LEU A 576 30.91 -9.94 3.96
N ALA A 577 29.87 -10.42 4.60
CA ALA A 577 29.60 -11.84 4.79
C ALA A 577 28.24 -12.24 4.21
N LEU A 578 28.20 -13.35 3.45
CA LEU A 578 27.00 -14.02 2.99
C LEU A 578 26.80 -15.30 3.81
N ALA A 579 25.64 -15.47 4.41
CA ALA A 579 25.21 -16.71 5.03
C ALA A 579 23.92 -17.23 4.41
N LEU A 580 23.74 -18.54 4.38
CA LEU A 580 22.48 -19.20 4.10
C LEU A 580 21.83 -19.62 5.41
N CYS A 581 20.59 -19.24 5.63
CA CYS A 581 19.75 -19.71 6.72
C CYS A 581 18.63 -20.57 6.12
N GLY A 582 18.83 -21.88 6.07
CA GLY A 582 18.10 -22.76 5.17
C GLY A 582 18.41 -22.37 3.73
N ALA A 583 17.40 -22.20 2.90
CA ALA A 583 17.56 -21.71 1.49
C ALA A 583 17.69 -20.18 1.39
N ARG A 584 17.67 -19.43 2.46
CA ARG A 584 17.61 -17.96 2.46
C ARG A 584 18.98 -17.32 2.55
N PRO A 585 19.42 -16.55 1.53
CA PRO A 585 20.65 -15.78 1.63
C PRO A 585 20.48 -14.56 2.53
N VAL A 586 21.46 -14.26 3.34
CA VAL A 586 21.51 -13.09 4.23
C VAL A 586 22.88 -12.45 4.13
N LEU A 587 22.89 -11.15 3.82
CA LEU A 587 24.10 -10.33 3.84
C LEU A 587 24.23 -9.60 5.18
N ALA A 588 25.42 -9.60 5.72
CA ALA A 588 25.82 -8.74 6.82
C ALA A 588 27.18 -8.10 6.52
N ALA A 589 27.36 -6.92 7.04
CA ALA A 589 28.59 -6.17 6.83
C ALA A 589 29.05 -5.47 8.12
N ALA A 590 30.35 -5.19 8.17
CA ALA A 590 30.95 -4.37 9.21
C ALA A 590 31.97 -3.42 8.60
N LEU A 591 32.03 -2.21 9.10
CA LEU A 591 33.09 -1.23 8.83
C LEU A 591 34.05 -1.22 10.00
N ASP A 592 35.33 -1.16 9.70
CA ASP A 592 36.41 -1.20 10.68
C ASP A 592 36.30 -2.45 11.58
N HIS A 593 36.39 -2.27 12.89
CA HIS A 593 36.29 -3.35 13.88
C HIS A 593 34.87 -3.53 14.47
N ALA A 594 33.86 -2.88 13.89
CA ALA A 594 32.48 -3.01 14.36
C ALA A 594 31.94 -4.45 14.20
N GLU A 595 30.89 -4.79 14.95
CA GLU A 595 30.19 -6.06 14.77
C GLU A 595 29.42 -6.10 13.45
N LEU A 596 29.29 -7.31 12.85
CA LEU A 596 28.50 -7.47 11.63
C LEU A 596 27.04 -7.12 11.88
N SER A 597 26.47 -6.35 10.95
CA SER A 597 25.09 -5.87 10.96
C SER A 597 24.42 -6.12 9.62
N GLU A 598 23.11 -6.39 9.65
CA GLU A 598 22.25 -6.49 8.46
C GLU A 598 21.73 -5.10 8.03
N ASP A 599 22.22 -4.01 8.64
CA ASP A 599 21.84 -2.64 8.25
C ASP A 599 22.21 -2.37 6.80
N SER A 600 21.21 -2.03 5.99
CA SER A 600 21.37 -1.83 4.54
C SER A 600 22.35 -0.71 4.18
N ARG A 601 22.55 0.29 5.06
CA ARG A 601 23.53 1.37 4.86
C ARG A 601 24.94 0.83 5.00
N VAL A 602 25.20 0.06 6.07
CA VAL A 602 26.50 -0.56 6.32
C VAL A 602 26.83 -1.54 5.20
N VAL A 603 25.85 -2.35 4.78
CA VAL A 603 26.01 -3.31 3.68
C VAL A 603 26.35 -2.57 2.37
N LEU A 604 25.63 -1.51 2.03
CA LEU A 604 25.86 -0.75 0.77
C LEU A 604 27.24 -0.08 0.77
N CYS A 605 27.62 0.61 1.85
CA CYS A 605 28.96 1.20 1.99
C CYS A 605 30.06 0.15 1.88
N THR A 606 29.84 -1.05 2.44
CA THR A 606 30.82 -2.14 2.36
C THR A 606 30.91 -2.70 0.94
N ILE A 607 29.81 -2.83 0.21
CA ILE A 607 29.78 -3.26 -1.19
C ILE A 607 30.69 -2.38 -2.06
N GLU A 608 30.66 -1.07 -1.85
CA GLU A 608 31.53 -0.13 -2.56
C GLU A 608 33.01 -0.36 -2.23
N LEU A 609 33.32 -0.63 -0.98
CA LEU A 609 34.70 -0.91 -0.54
C LEU A 609 35.24 -2.24 -1.06
N VAL A 610 34.41 -3.29 -1.10
CA VAL A 610 34.82 -4.62 -1.58
C VAL A 610 34.78 -4.78 -3.10
N ALA A 611 34.52 -3.72 -3.84
CA ALA A 611 34.63 -3.68 -5.31
C ALA A 611 36.10 -3.61 -5.81
N GLY A 612 37.07 -3.44 -4.91
CA GLY A 612 38.50 -3.31 -5.22
C GLY A 612 39.15 -4.57 -5.81
N CYS A 613 40.44 -4.45 -6.16
CA CYS A 613 41.25 -5.56 -6.68
C CYS A 613 41.72 -6.49 -5.56
N ASP A 614 42.08 -7.73 -5.93
CA ASP A 614 42.63 -8.71 -4.99
C ASP A 614 43.82 -8.15 -4.21
N ALA A 615 43.87 -8.42 -2.91
CA ALA A 615 44.97 -8.04 -2.01
C ALA A 615 45.43 -9.24 -1.17
N ALA A 616 46.69 -9.19 -0.77
CA ALA A 616 47.22 -10.14 0.20
C ALA A 616 46.96 -9.58 1.59
N LEU A 617 46.18 -10.29 2.41
CA LEU A 617 46.00 -10.01 3.83
C LEU A 617 46.62 -11.12 4.68
N ASP A 618 47.03 -10.76 5.88
CA ASP A 618 47.53 -11.67 6.88
C ASP A 618 46.52 -12.77 7.26
N ASP A 619 46.99 -13.98 7.52
CA ASP A 619 46.13 -15.09 7.90
C ASP A 619 45.37 -14.82 9.20
N GLY A 620 45.97 -14.09 10.14
CA GLY A 620 45.32 -13.67 11.37
C GLY A 620 44.07 -12.82 11.13
N ALA A 621 44.15 -11.83 10.22
CA ALA A 621 43.02 -10.99 9.84
C ALA A 621 41.91 -11.77 9.15
N ARG A 622 42.26 -12.79 8.35
CA ARG A 622 41.27 -13.68 7.69
C ARG A 622 40.53 -14.53 8.72
N PHE A 623 41.25 -15.15 9.66
CA PHE A 623 40.63 -15.95 10.73
C PHE A 623 39.75 -15.11 11.63
N ASP A 624 40.13 -13.89 11.99
CA ASP A 624 39.31 -13.00 12.81
C ASP A 624 38.02 -12.60 12.08
N ALA A 625 38.07 -12.24 10.80
CA ALA A 625 36.90 -11.86 10.03
C ALA A 625 35.91 -13.04 9.90
N VAL A 626 36.35 -14.25 9.63
CA VAL A 626 35.50 -15.45 9.59
C VAL A 626 34.91 -15.73 10.97
N ALA A 627 35.67 -15.68 12.02
CA ALA A 627 35.18 -15.89 13.39
C ALA A 627 34.13 -14.83 13.80
N ARG A 628 34.29 -13.58 13.34
CA ARG A 628 33.30 -12.51 13.55
C ARG A 628 32.02 -12.84 12.82
N ALA A 629 32.09 -13.31 11.58
CA ALA A 629 30.94 -13.70 10.78
C ALA A 629 30.18 -14.90 11.38
N GLU A 630 30.90 -15.89 11.88
CA GLU A 630 30.34 -17.06 12.58
C GLU A 630 29.65 -16.65 13.90
N ARG A 631 30.25 -15.76 14.70
CA ARG A 631 29.64 -15.21 15.92
C ARG A 631 28.38 -14.46 15.64
N TRP A 632 28.34 -13.64 14.55
CA TRP A 632 27.16 -12.97 14.12
C TRP A 632 26.06 -13.97 13.73
N LEU A 633 26.38 -15.00 12.94
CA LEU A 633 25.43 -16.01 12.49
C LEU A 633 24.84 -16.80 13.69
N ALA A 634 25.64 -17.18 14.65
CA ALA A 634 25.20 -17.87 15.87
C ALA A 634 24.24 -17.01 16.72
N ARG A 635 24.54 -15.71 16.88
CA ARG A 635 23.64 -14.77 17.59
C ARG A 635 22.32 -14.59 16.86
N ARG A 636 22.37 -14.45 15.55
CA ARG A 636 21.19 -14.28 14.71
C ARG A 636 20.22 -15.48 14.80
N THR A 637 20.75 -16.68 14.74
CA THR A 637 19.94 -17.91 14.86
C THR A 637 19.35 -18.08 16.27
N GLY A 638 20.10 -17.78 17.31
CA GLY A 638 19.67 -17.83 18.71
C GLY A 638 18.56 -16.77 19.00
N SER A 639 18.71 -15.54 18.53
CA SER A 639 17.73 -14.46 18.73
C SER A 639 16.40 -14.74 18.02
N ARG A 640 16.42 -15.31 16.80
CA ARG A 640 15.20 -15.67 16.08
C ARG A 640 14.44 -16.83 16.72
N ALA A 641 15.12 -17.80 17.28
CA ALA A 641 14.49 -18.88 18.03
C ALA A 641 13.73 -18.35 19.25
N ALA A 642 14.26 -17.37 19.97
CA ALA A 642 13.61 -16.72 21.10
C ALA A 642 12.41 -15.86 20.67
N GLY A 643 12.53 -15.07 19.59
CA GLY A 643 11.46 -14.24 19.05
C GLY A 643 10.29 -15.06 18.50
N ALA A 644 10.55 -16.19 17.87
CA ALA A 644 9.52 -17.09 17.33
C ALA A 644 8.60 -17.69 18.42
N LEU A 645 9.01 -17.71 19.68
CA LEU A 645 8.20 -18.15 20.81
C LEU A 645 7.25 -17.08 21.34
N ALA A 646 7.59 -15.81 21.19
CA ALA A 646 6.86 -14.69 21.80
C ALA A 646 5.47 -14.42 21.16
N TRP A 647 5.30 -14.67 19.86
CA TRP A 647 4.04 -14.41 19.13
C TRP A 647 3.03 -15.57 19.16
N ARG A 648 3.36 -16.71 19.78
CA ARG A 648 2.46 -17.88 19.85
C ARG A 648 1.27 -17.60 20.76
N GLY A 649 0.04 -17.71 20.21
CA GLY A 649 -1.20 -17.52 20.94
C GLY A 649 -1.42 -18.53 22.09
N SER A 650 -2.39 -18.24 22.95
CA SER A 650 -2.75 -19.12 24.08
C SER A 650 -3.12 -20.53 23.63
N SER A 651 -3.88 -20.66 22.54
CA SER A 651 -4.33 -21.93 21.97
C SER A 651 -3.18 -22.86 21.61
N ARG A 652 -2.13 -22.34 20.97
CA ARG A 652 -0.93 -23.11 20.62
C ARG A 652 -0.16 -23.57 21.84
N ARG A 653 -0.06 -22.75 22.90
CA ARG A 653 0.58 -23.14 24.16
C ARG A 653 -0.20 -24.26 24.86
N ILE A 654 -1.52 -24.22 24.82
CA ILE A 654 -2.39 -25.28 25.35
C ILE A 654 -2.19 -26.56 24.54
N ALA A 655 -2.18 -26.48 23.22
CA ALA A 655 -1.92 -27.64 22.35
C ALA A 655 -0.54 -28.28 22.62
N LEU A 656 0.50 -27.49 22.76
CA LEU A 656 1.86 -28.01 23.09
C LEU A 656 1.89 -28.74 24.46
N ARG A 657 1.19 -28.21 25.46
CA ARG A 657 1.07 -28.87 26.76
C ARG A 657 0.29 -30.21 26.65
N ARG A 658 -0.79 -30.23 25.86
CA ARG A 658 -1.58 -31.45 25.60
C ARG A 658 -0.70 -32.50 24.88
N ILE A 659 0.03 -32.11 23.83
CA ILE A 659 0.97 -33.00 23.11
C ILE A 659 2.02 -33.59 24.07
N ALA A 660 2.64 -32.75 24.90
CA ALA A 660 3.64 -33.20 25.86
C ALA A 660 3.05 -34.20 26.89
N ALA A 661 1.85 -33.90 27.41
CA ALA A 661 1.16 -34.79 28.35
C ALA A 661 0.80 -36.14 27.71
N LEU A 662 0.35 -36.15 26.43
CA LEU A 662 0.05 -37.36 25.68
C LEU A 662 1.31 -38.21 25.44
N SER A 663 2.41 -37.59 25.05
CA SER A 663 3.68 -38.28 24.86
C SER A 663 4.21 -38.94 26.17
N ALA A 664 4.04 -38.23 27.29
CA ALA A 664 4.48 -38.75 28.60
C ALA A 664 3.59 -39.89 29.15
N ARG A 665 2.29 -39.86 28.90
CA ARG A 665 1.31 -40.82 29.43
C ARG A 665 1.00 -41.98 28.47
N ALA A 666 1.62 -42.02 27.29
CA ALA A 666 1.32 -43.04 26.27
C ALA A 666 1.63 -44.47 26.80
N PRO A 667 0.63 -45.40 26.81
CA PRO A 667 0.85 -46.78 27.17
C PRO A 667 1.91 -47.45 26.25
N HIS A 668 2.65 -48.40 26.76
CA HIS A 668 3.75 -49.04 26.02
C HIS A 668 3.32 -49.58 24.62
N HIS A 669 2.13 -50.19 24.54
CA HIS A 669 1.57 -50.76 23.30
C HIS A 669 1.14 -49.67 22.29
N LYS A 670 0.93 -48.42 22.70
CA LYS A 670 0.55 -47.30 21.81
C LYS A 670 1.69 -46.32 21.53
N ARG A 671 2.84 -46.46 22.18
CA ARG A 671 3.98 -45.54 22.01
C ARG A 671 4.46 -45.47 20.56
N ALA A 672 4.56 -46.60 19.89
CA ALA A 672 4.98 -46.64 18.47
C ALA A 672 4.06 -45.86 17.53
N LEU A 673 2.78 -45.69 17.86
CA LEU A 673 1.81 -44.90 17.10
C LEU A 673 1.77 -43.44 17.53
N ILE A 674 1.77 -43.18 18.84
CA ILE A 674 1.59 -41.82 19.39
C ILE A 674 2.85 -40.97 19.22
N ALA A 675 4.05 -41.52 19.38
CA ALA A 675 5.30 -40.74 19.34
C ALA A 675 5.54 -40.05 17.99
N PRO A 676 5.39 -40.72 16.81
CA PRO A 676 5.55 -40.04 15.52
C PRO A 676 4.45 -38.98 15.30
N LEU A 677 3.19 -39.29 15.64
CA LEU A 677 2.09 -38.33 15.51
C LEU A 677 2.28 -37.09 16.39
N ALA A 678 2.74 -37.27 17.63
CA ALA A 678 3.01 -36.18 18.54
C ALA A 678 4.19 -35.31 18.07
N MET A 679 5.22 -35.91 17.46
CA MET A 679 6.34 -35.18 16.85
C MET A 679 5.86 -34.32 15.67
N VAL A 680 5.07 -34.89 14.76
CA VAL A 680 4.47 -34.14 13.65
C VAL A 680 3.54 -33.05 14.16
N ALA A 681 2.63 -33.36 15.09
CA ALA A 681 1.71 -32.40 15.68
C ALA A 681 2.45 -31.24 16.38
N ARG A 682 3.54 -31.53 17.09
CA ARG A 682 4.40 -30.49 17.69
C ARG A 682 5.01 -29.59 16.65
N ARG A 683 5.54 -30.15 15.54
CA ARG A 683 6.08 -29.38 14.40
C ARG A 683 5.00 -28.48 13.81
N VAL A 684 3.79 -29.02 13.57
CA VAL A 684 2.64 -28.28 13.06
C VAL A 684 2.26 -27.11 13.99
N VAL A 685 2.07 -27.35 15.27
CA VAL A 685 1.69 -26.31 16.24
C VAL A 685 2.77 -25.24 16.40
N THR A 686 4.04 -25.54 16.12
CA THR A 686 5.14 -24.58 16.21
C THR A 686 5.41 -23.83 14.91
N ALA A 687 4.94 -24.31 13.79
CA ALA A 687 5.18 -23.68 12.49
C ALA A 687 4.40 -22.35 12.31
N PRO A 688 4.93 -21.40 11.53
CA PRO A 688 4.22 -20.18 11.15
C PRO A 688 3.26 -20.47 10.01
N TYR A 689 2.07 -19.85 10.07
CA TYR A 689 1.03 -19.95 9.03
C TYR A 689 0.49 -18.58 8.64
N ALA A 690 -0.23 -18.52 7.52
CA ALA A 690 -1.06 -17.38 7.16
C ALA A 690 -2.23 -17.21 8.15
N LEU A 691 -2.76 -16.00 8.28
CA LEU A 691 -3.78 -15.68 9.31
C LEU A 691 -5.02 -16.59 9.22
N GLY A 692 -5.48 -16.92 8.02
CA GLY A 692 -6.62 -17.82 7.85
C GLY A 692 -6.35 -19.24 8.35
N ALA A 693 -5.15 -19.76 8.07
CA ALA A 693 -4.73 -21.07 8.55
C ALA A 693 -4.47 -21.05 10.07
N GLU A 694 -3.96 -19.95 10.64
CA GLU A 694 -3.82 -19.80 12.11
C GLU A 694 -5.16 -19.89 12.84
N ARG A 695 -6.21 -19.28 12.29
CA ARG A 695 -7.58 -19.37 12.87
C ARG A 695 -8.08 -20.82 12.88
N VAL A 696 -7.92 -21.54 11.77
CA VAL A 696 -8.30 -22.95 11.70
C VAL A 696 -7.48 -23.80 12.67
N LEU A 697 -6.18 -23.52 12.79
CA LEU A 697 -5.31 -24.20 13.76
C LEU A 697 -5.73 -23.92 15.21
N ASP A 698 -6.11 -22.71 15.55
CA ASP A 698 -6.60 -22.33 16.88
C ASP A 698 -7.93 -23.04 17.21
N GLU A 699 -8.84 -23.15 16.26
CA GLU A 699 -10.08 -23.92 16.42
C GLU A 699 -9.76 -25.41 16.63
N LEU A 700 -8.86 -25.98 15.82
CA LEU A 700 -8.45 -27.37 15.93
C LEU A 700 -7.70 -27.64 17.24
N ALA A 701 -6.84 -26.73 17.69
CA ALA A 701 -6.12 -26.85 18.96
C ALA A 701 -7.05 -26.97 20.17
N ASN A 702 -8.20 -26.30 20.12
CA ASN A 702 -9.21 -26.31 21.17
C ASN A 702 -10.35 -27.34 20.91
N ALA A 703 -10.30 -28.09 19.83
CA ALA A 703 -11.36 -29.04 19.48
C ALA A 703 -11.48 -30.17 20.52
N PRO A 704 -12.69 -30.55 20.95
CA PRO A 704 -12.97 -31.62 21.92
C PRO A 704 -12.89 -33.00 21.24
N LEU A 705 -11.78 -33.30 20.57
CA LEU A 705 -11.54 -34.57 19.90
C LEU A 705 -10.81 -35.56 20.83
N PRO A 706 -11.03 -36.89 20.68
CA PRO A 706 -10.21 -37.92 21.30
C PRO A 706 -8.73 -37.74 20.90
N ASP A 707 -7.82 -38.03 21.81
CA ASP A 707 -6.41 -37.68 21.71
C ASP A 707 -5.74 -38.15 20.41
N GLU A 708 -5.98 -39.39 19.99
CA GLU A 708 -5.40 -39.94 18.75
C GLU A 708 -6.01 -39.27 17.50
N ALA A 709 -7.31 -39.05 17.49
CA ALA A 709 -7.99 -38.36 16.39
C ALA A 709 -7.54 -36.90 16.30
N TRP A 710 -7.32 -36.25 17.46
CA TRP A 710 -6.81 -34.88 17.52
C TRP A 710 -5.38 -34.76 16.98
N LEU A 711 -4.46 -35.68 17.36
CA LEU A 711 -3.10 -35.70 16.81
C LEU A 711 -3.10 -35.94 15.28
N ARG A 712 -3.95 -36.84 14.79
CA ARG A 712 -4.11 -37.10 13.34
C ARG A 712 -4.66 -35.86 12.62
N ALA A 713 -5.64 -35.17 13.20
CA ALA A 713 -6.20 -33.95 12.63
C ALA A 713 -5.15 -32.82 12.54
N LEU A 714 -4.30 -32.66 13.56
CA LEU A 714 -3.17 -31.73 13.52
C LEU A 714 -2.15 -32.11 12.42
N ALA A 715 -1.82 -33.39 12.31
CA ALA A 715 -0.90 -33.85 11.27
C ALA A 715 -1.46 -33.63 9.86
N SER A 716 -2.74 -33.91 9.64
CA SER A 716 -3.44 -33.63 8.36
C SER A 716 -3.50 -32.13 8.06
N PHE A 717 -3.72 -31.28 9.05
CA PHE A 717 -3.66 -29.84 8.90
C PHE A 717 -2.30 -29.38 8.38
N GLY A 718 -1.20 -29.92 8.96
CA GLY A 718 0.16 -29.60 8.52
C GLY A 718 0.42 -30.00 7.05
N ALA A 719 -0.08 -31.16 6.63
CA ALA A 719 0.03 -31.61 5.23
C ALA A 719 -0.75 -30.70 4.26
N MET A 720 -1.96 -30.25 4.65
CA MET A 720 -2.79 -29.37 3.82
C MET A 720 -2.25 -27.95 3.70
N HIS A 721 -1.64 -27.39 4.76
CA HIS A 721 -1.22 -25.99 4.81
C HIS A 721 0.28 -25.78 4.65
N GLY A 722 1.05 -26.85 4.41
CA GLY A 722 2.51 -26.82 4.25
C GLY A 722 3.18 -26.23 5.51
N ALA A 723 3.38 -27.06 6.54
CA ALA A 723 4.18 -26.66 7.69
C ALA A 723 5.57 -26.26 7.20
N ARG A 724 5.94 -24.99 7.30
CA ARG A 724 7.30 -24.56 6.95
C ARG A 724 8.28 -25.25 7.92
N GLU A 725 9.35 -25.78 7.36
CA GLU A 725 10.51 -26.16 8.17
C GLU A 725 11.00 -24.90 8.89
N ASN A 726 11.33 -25.06 10.18
CA ASN A 726 11.91 -23.97 10.94
C ASN A 726 13.20 -23.54 10.23
N GLU A 727 13.27 -22.30 9.77
CA GLU A 727 14.42 -21.67 9.11
C GLU A 727 15.71 -21.71 9.97
N CYS A 728 15.67 -22.35 11.16
CA CYS A 728 16.73 -22.35 12.15
C CYS A 728 17.62 -23.62 12.13
N GLU A 729 17.32 -24.64 11.30
CA GLU A 729 18.01 -25.91 11.47
C GLU A 729 19.34 -26.04 10.70
N GLU A 730 19.60 -25.22 9.64
CA GLU A 730 20.89 -25.23 8.94
C GLU A 730 21.30 -23.82 8.51
N ALA A 731 22.01 -23.12 9.38
CA ALA A 731 22.62 -21.85 9.00
C ALA A 731 24.11 -22.07 8.73
N ARG A 732 24.58 -21.72 7.53
CA ARG A 732 26.00 -21.83 7.13
C ARG A 732 26.52 -20.54 6.51
N LEU A 733 27.78 -20.26 6.74
CA LEU A 733 28.50 -19.18 6.10
C LEU A 733 28.95 -19.64 4.71
N VAL A 734 28.69 -18.82 3.68
CA VAL A 734 28.98 -19.16 2.27
C VAL A 734 30.20 -18.41 1.75
N ALA A 735 30.23 -17.09 1.96
CA ALA A 735 31.32 -16.25 1.47
C ALA A 735 31.62 -15.12 2.45
N VAL A 736 32.89 -14.73 2.53
CA VAL A 736 33.38 -13.55 3.26
C VAL A 736 34.34 -12.79 2.37
N ILE A 737 34.11 -11.49 2.17
CA ILE A 737 35.06 -10.59 1.50
C ILE A 737 35.57 -9.62 2.55
N ILE A 738 36.88 -9.49 2.61
CA ILE A 738 37.61 -8.67 3.59
C ILE A 738 38.29 -7.54 2.80
N ALA A 739 38.01 -6.31 3.20
CA ALA A 739 38.63 -5.11 2.66
C ALA A 739 39.63 -4.54 3.68
N GLY A 740 40.83 -4.15 3.24
CA GLY A 740 41.82 -3.56 4.11
C GLY A 740 43.12 -3.18 3.42
#